data_d9779162270530a0efd066154a9984c9
#
_entry.id   d9779162270530a0efd066154a9984c9
#
_cell.length_a   1.000
_cell.length_b   1.000
_cell.length_c   1.000
_cell.angle_alpha   90.00
_cell.angle_beta   90.00
_cell.angle_gamma   90.00
#
_symmetry.space_group_name_H-M   'P 1'
#
loop_
_entity.id
_entity.type
_entity.pdbx_description
1 polymer ?
#
loop_
_entity_poly.entity_id
_entity_poly.type
_entity_poly.pdbx_seq_one_letter_code
_entity_poly.pdbx_strand_id
1 'polypeptide(L)'
;MFELVSKYKPSGDQPQAIKELVTGINEGKKEQVLLGATGTGKTFTIANVIKETNKPTLVLAHNKTLAGQLYAELKEFFPNNHVEYFVSYYDYYQPEAYVPSSDTYIEKDSSINDEIDELRHAATSALINYKDVIVVASVSCIYGIGEKEEYEKNMLILTIGDKISRNKILNILIDMTYERNDLDFHRGTFRVRGNNIDIIPVNEKVSGIRIVLEDDIVSEICVFDPLTGVVTQNKKSVTVSPASHFVTSKEKLEEACNRIEKELKERLQELKNENKLIEEQRLRERTNYDLEMLRETGFCNGVENYSRHLALRDAGETPSCLIDFFPKDFLLVVDESHVTLPQVRGMYNGDRMRKQTLVDYGFRLPSALDNRPLKFEEFEEKINQAIYVSATPGDYELERTNNKYVEQIIRPTGLLDPIIEVRKTEGQIDDIINEINERIKRNERVLITTLTIRMSEELTNYLKEMNIKVAYLHSEIKTLERLKIIHDLRSGIYDCIVGINLLREGLDIPEVSLICILDANKQGFLRSNRSLIQTIGRAARNEFGKVIMYADTYSDAMNEAIKETKRRRVIQEEYNKIHGITPKTIIKDIKEVVTNEVTNKKKKVSKKEKVEMLETLEKEMREAAAAMDFEKAMELRDIYFELKGI
;
A
#
# COMPACT_ATOMS: atom_id res chain seq x y z
N MET A 1 -14.96 -15.03 15.44
CA MET A 1 -16.03 -14.01 15.49
C MET A 1 -15.39 -12.66 15.76
N PHE A 2 -15.80 -11.64 15.05
CA PHE A 2 -15.19 -10.31 15.22
C PHE A 2 -15.61 -9.65 16.53
N GLU A 3 -14.62 -9.17 17.29
CA GLU A 3 -14.82 -8.47 18.56
C GLU A 3 -14.35 -7.02 18.42
N LEU A 4 -15.31 -6.09 18.30
CA LEU A 4 -15.02 -4.67 18.19
C LEU A 4 -14.74 -4.07 19.57
N VAL A 5 -13.54 -3.55 19.76
CA VAL A 5 -13.12 -2.82 20.97
C VAL A 5 -13.05 -1.34 20.65
N SER A 6 -13.87 -0.52 21.28
CA SER A 6 -13.86 0.93 21.08
C SER A 6 -14.36 1.67 22.31
N LYS A 7 -13.76 2.83 22.59
CA LYS A 7 -14.24 3.80 23.58
C LYS A 7 -15.45 4.59 23.08
N TYR A 8 -15.71 4.56 21.78
CA TYR A 8 -16.78 5.31 21.13
C TYR A 8 -17.99 4.42 20.91
N LYS A 9 -19.17 5.04 20.92
CA LYS A 9 -20.44 4.44 20.49
C LYS A 9 -20.89 5.10 19.20
N PRO A 10 -21.59 4.37 18.30
CA PRO A 10 -22.17 4.98 17.11
C PRO A 10 -23.06 6.19 17.45
N SER A 11 -22.84 7.29 16.75
CA SER A 11 -23.54 8.56 16.96
C SER A 11 -23.83 9.28 15.63
N GLY A 12 -24.67 10.30 15.66
CA GLY A 12 -25.11 10.98 14.44
C GLY A 12 -25.87 10.05 13.51
N ASP A 13 -25.47 10.00 12.25
CA ASP A 13 -26.04 9.12 11.22
C ASP A 13 -25.51 7.68 11.29
N GLN A 14 -24.44 7.42 12.07
CA GLN A 14 -23.78 6.11 12.10
C GLN A 14 -24.74 4.96 12.47
N PRO A 15 -25.62 5.06 13.51
CA PRO A 15 -26.52 3.96 13.85
C PRO A 15 -27.44 3.56 12.69
N GLN A 16 -27.99 4.55 11.98
CA GLN A 16 -28.85 4.32 10.82
C GLN A 16 -28.04 3.74 9.67
N ALA A 17 -26.88 4.31 9.35
CA ALA A 17 -26.01 3.83 8.28
C ALA A 17 -25.58 2.37 8.51
N ILE A 18 -25.17 2.01 9.72
CA ILE A 18 -24.82 0.63 10.09
C ILE A 18 -26.01 -0.29 9.85
N LYS A 19 -27.18 0.06 10.38
CA LYS A 19 -28.40 -0.74 10.24
C LYS A 19 -28.80 -0.96 8.77
N GLU A 20 -28.77 0.09 7.95
CA GLU A 20 -29.13 -0.01 6.53
C GLU A 20 -28.14 -0.87 5.75
N LEU A 21 -26.83 -0.69 5.96
CA LEU A 21 -25.79 -1.49 5.31
C LEU A 21 -25.87 -2.96 5.70
N VAL A 22 -26.00 -3.26 7.00
CA VAL A 22 -26.14 -4.64 7.51
C VAL A 22 -27.41 -5.30 6.99
N THR A 23 -28.52 -4.58 6.99
CA THR A 23 -29.79 -5.08 6.42
C THR A 23 -29.59 -5.41 4.94
N GLY A 24 -28.97 -4.53 4.17
CA GLY A 24 -28.70 -4.77 2.75
C GLY A 24 -27.81 -5.99 2.50
N ILE A 25 -26.77 -6.20 3.32
CA ILE A 25 -25.92 -7.41 3.25
C ILE A 25 -26.73 -8.66 3.53
N ASN A 26 -27.57 -8.65 4.58
CA ASN A 26 -28.39 -9.79 4.98
C ASN A 26 -29.50 -10.11 3.95
N GLU A 27 -30.02 -9.09 3.25
CA GLU A 27 -30.95 -9.22 2.13
C GLU A 27 -30.28 -9.72 0.83
N GLY A 28 -28.95 -9.86 0.82
CA GLY A 28 -28.19 -10.32 -0.35
C GLY A 28 -27.95 -9.25 -1.41
N LYS A 29 -28.05 -7.95 -1.08
CA LYS A 29 -27.67 -6.88 -2.02
C LYS A 29 -26.20 -7.05 -2.42
N LYS A 30 -25.95 -7.09 -3.73
CA LYS A 30 -24.58 -7.27 -4.25
C LYS A 30 -23.71 -6.04 -4.00
N GLU A 31 -24.28 -4.84 -4.12
CA GLU A 31 -23.54 -3.59 -4.04
C GLU A 31 -24.33 -2.53 -3.26
N GLN A 32 -23.62 -1.77 -2.43
CA GLN A 32 -24.17 -0.66 -1.66
C GLN A 32 -23.17 0.50 -1.67
N VAL A 33 -23.68 1.73 -1.57
CA VAL A 33 -22.86 2.95 -1.46
C VAL A 33 -23.07 3.59 -0.09
N LEU A 34 -21.96 3.87 0.61
CA LEU A 34 -21.93 4.73 1.77
C LEU A 34 -21.39 6.12 1.35
N LEU A 35 -22.31 7.08 1.19
CA LEU A 35 -21.95 8.48 0.97
C LEU A 35 -21.63 9.11 2.32
N GLY A 36 -20.34 9.17 2.67
CA GLY A 36 -19.92 9.68 3.97
C GLY A 36 -19.08 10.95 3.84
N ALA A 37 -19.53 12.06 4.41
CA ALA A 37 -18.76 13.29 4.44
C ALA A 37 -17.41 13.10 5.17
N THR A 38 -16.46 13.97 4.91
CA THR A 38 -15.15 13.92 5.59
C THR A 38 -15.33 14.16 7.10
N GLY A 39 -14.71 13.30 7.92
CA GLY A 39 -14.74 13.44 9.39
C GLY A 39 -16.00 12.87 10.06
N THR A 40 -16.84 12.13 9.36
CA THR A 40 -18.04 11.49 9.93
C THR A 40 -17.77 10.14 10.60
N GLY A 41 -16.53 9.63 10.53
CA GLY A 41 -16.16 8.33 11.13
C GLY A 41 -16.56 7.13 10.27
N LYS A 42 -16.40 7.21 8.95
CA LYS A 42 -16.71 6.12 7.99
C LYS A 42 -16.03 4.80 8.36
N THR A 43 -14.75 4.83 8.76
CA THR A 43 -14.01 3.63 9.18
C THR A 43 -14.69 2.94 10.38
N PHE A 44 -15.15 3.73 11.35
CA PHE A 44 -15.86 3.19 12.52
C PHE A 44 -17.23 2.58 12.15
N THR A 45 -17.95 3.20 11.22
CA THR A 45 -19.19 2.64 10.66
C THR A 45 -18.93 1.29 9.99
N ILE A 46 -17.90 1.21 9.14
CA ILE A 46 -17.51 -0.06 8.48
C ILE A 46 -17.06 -1.10 9.50
N ALA A 47 -16.29 -0.72 10.54
CA ALA A 47 -15.91 -1.64 11.61
C ALA A 47 -17.15 -2.26 12.32
N ASN A 48 -18.18 -1.46 12.58
CA ASN A 48 -19.43 -1.98 13.13
C ASN A 48 -20.17 -2.91 12.15
N VAL A 49 -20.18 -2.59 10.86
CA VAL A 49 -20.77 -3.47 9.82
C VAL A 49 -20.03 -4.81 9.78
N ILE A 50 -18.70 -4.81 9.82
CA ILE A 50 -17.87 -6.04 9.86
C ILE A 50 -18.22 -6.88 11.09
N LYS A 51 -18.28 -6.26 12.26
CA LYS A 51 -18.67 -6.93 13.52
C LYS A 51 -20.04 -7.59 13.40
N GLU A 52 -21.06 -6.86 12.90
CA GLU A 52 -22.44 -7.37 12.87
C GLU A 52 -22.66 -8.43 11.79
N THR A 53 -21.98 -8.33 10.65
CA THR A 53 -22.09 -9.30 9.56
C THR A 53 -21.18 -10.51 9.75
N ASN A 54 -20.12 -10.36 10.54
CA ASN A 54 -19.14 -11.41 10.85
C ASN A 54 -18.53 -12.08 9.62
N LYS A 55 -18.32 -11.32 8.52
CA LYS A 55 -17.73 -11.81 7.26
C LYS A 55 -16.25 -11.46 7.17
N PRO A 56 -15.41 -12.37 6.68
CA PRO A 56 -14.06 -12.00 6.26
C PRO A 56 -14.12 -10.80 5.30
N THR A 57 -13.28 -9.81 5.51
CA THR A 57 -13.43 -8.54 4.80
C THR A 57 -12.12 -8.11 4.12
N LEU A 58 -12.23 -7.75 2.84
CA LEU A 58 -11.17 -7.07 2.10
C LEU A 58 -11.48 -5.58 2.05
N VAL A 59 -10.59 -4.75 2.60
CA VAL A 59 -10.67 -3.28 2.52
C VAL A 59 -9.67 -2.80 1.48
N LEU A 60 -10.16 -2.27 0.38
CA LEU A 60 -9.35 -1.83 -0.75
C LEU A 60 -9.16 -0.31 -0.74
N ALA A 61 -7.91 0.15 -0.76
CA ALA A 61 -7.52 1.55 -0.82
C ALA A 61 -6.64 1.83 -2.05
N HIS A 62 -6.70 3.05 -2.58
CA HIS A 62 -6.00 3.42 -3.82
C HIS A 62 -4.48 3.63 -3.66
N ASN A 63 -3.96 3.76 -2.45
CA ASN A 63 -2.52 3.91 -2.20
C ASN A 63 -2.06 3.31 -0.87
N LYS A 64 -0.73 3.14 -0.71
CA LYS A 64 -0.10 2.56 0.48
C LYS A 64 -0.37 3.38 1.76
N THR A 65 -0.35 4.71 1.67
CA THR A 65 -0.50 5.60 2.83
C THR A 65 -1.90 5.49 3.44
N LEU A 66 -2.93 5.54 2.59
CA LEU A 66 -4.32 5.37 3.03
C LEU A 66 -4.55 3.95 3.55
N ALA A 67 -4.04 2.94 2.86
CA ALA A 67 -4.12 1.55 3.32
C ALA A 67 -3.45 1.38 4.69
N GLY A 68 -2.27 1.97 4.93
CA GLY A 68 -1.59 1.96 6.22
C GLY A 68 -2.39 2.63 7.35
N GLN A 69 -3.04 3.75 7.04
CA GLN A 69 -3.92 4.43 7.99
C GLN A 69 -5.13 3.56 8.37
N LEU A 70 -5.83 3.00 7.38
CA LEU A 70 -6.98 2.12 7.59
C LEU A 70 -6.59 0.85 8.35
N TYR A 71 -5.43 0.27 8.03
CA TYR A 71 -4.88 -0.88 8.75
C TYR A 71 -4.67 -0.57 10.24
N ALA A 72 -4.03 0.57 10.55
CA ALA A 72 -3.79 0.98 11.93
C ALA A 72 -5.10 1.22 12.69
N GLU A 73 -6.08 1.91 12.08
CA GLU A 73 -7.40 2.16 12.67
C GLU A 73 -8.18 0.85 12.92
N LEU A 74 -8.20 -0.06 11.93
CA LEU A 74 -8.91 -1.33 12.06
C LEU A 74 -8.23 -2.26 13.06
N LYS A 75 -6.91 -2.27 13.15
CA LYS A 75 -6.16 -3.04 14.15
C LYS A 75 -6.43 -2.55 15.57
N GLU A 76 -6.63 -1.24 15.76
CA GLU A 76 -7.06 -0.67 17.04
C GLU A 76 -8.50 -1.09 17.39
N PHE A 77 -9.40 -1.17 16.39
CA PHE A 77 -10.79 -1.61 16.61
C PHE A 77 -10.93 -3.12 16.81
N PHE A 78 -10.03 -3.92 16.25
CA PHE A 78 -10.07 -5.39 16.32
C PHE A 78 -8.76 -5.99 16.85
N PRO A 79 -8.35 -5.64 18.10
CA PRO A 79 -7.06 -6.08 18.64
C PRO A 79 -6.96 -7.59 18.86
N ASN A 80 -8.10 -8.29 18.98
CA ASN A 80 -8.18 -9.73 19.23
C ASN A 80 -8.47 -10.56 17.97
N ASN A 81 -8.58 -9.91 16.79
CA ASN A 81 -8.84 -10.55 15.51
C ASN A 81 -7.66 -10.35 14.55
N HIS A 82 -7.67 -11.07 13.45
CA HIS A 82 -6.63 -11.00 12.43
C HIS A 82 -6.88 -9.81 11.49
N VAL A 83 -6.14 -8.72 11.71
CA VAL A 83 -6.13 -7.56 10.82
C VAL A 83 -4.78 -7.54 10.14
N GLU A 84 -4.78 -7.71 8.82
CA GLU A 84 -3.60 -7.93 8.00
C GLU A 84 -3.42 -6.83 6.96
N TYR A 85 -2.19 -6.68 6.44
CA TYR A 85 -1.81 -5.63 5.51
C TYR A 85 -1.22 -6.20 4.23
N PHE A 86 -1.78 -5.83 3.08
CA PHE A 86 -1.36 -6.37 1.79
C PHE A 86 -1.19 -5.26 0.75
N VAL A 87 0.00 -4.73 0.63
CA VAL A 87 0.35 -3.70 -0.37
C VAL A 87 1.54 -4.14 -1.20
N SER A 88 1.95 -3.34 -2.19
CA SER A 88 3.18 -3.62 -2.94
C SER A 88 4.39 -3.61 -2.00
N TYR A 89 5.18 -4.69 -2.00
CA TYR A 89 6.36 -4.85 -1.14
C TYR A 89 7.62 -4.16 -1.67
N TYR A 90 7.52 -3.43 -2.79
CA TYR A 90 8.65 -2.67 -3.32
C TYR A 90 8.73 -1.29 -2.65
N ASP A 91 9.92 -0.94 -2.11
CA ASP A 91 10.25 0.43 -1.71
C ASP A 91 10.57 1.27 -2.94
N TYR A 92 11.27 0.68 -3.88
CA TYR A 92 11.53 1.21 -5.20
C TYR A 92 11.18 0.16 -6.25
N TYR A 93 10.53 0.57 -7.32
CA TYR A 93 10.17 -0.31 -8.43
C TYR A 93 10.27 0.42 -9.76
N GLN A 94 11.24 0.01 -10.57
CA GLN A 94 11.34 0.35 -11.99
C GLN A 94 10.97 -0.88 -12.81
N PRO A 95 9.82 -0.89 -13.47
CA PRO A 95 9.44 -2.02 -14.30
C PRO A 95 10.35 -2.15 -15.51
N GLU A 96 10.60 -3.38 -15.93
CA GLU A 96 11.22 -3.67 -17.21
C GLU A 96 10.45 -3.00 -18.35
N ALA A 97 11.12 -2.28 -19.22
CA ALA A 97 10.50 -1.59 -20.33
C ALA A 97 11.47 -1.47 -21.52
N TYR A 98 10.93 -1.27 -22.71
CA TYR A 98 11.71 -0.95 -23.90
C TYR A 98 11.12 0.27 -24.60
N VAL A 99 11.98 1.19 -25.00
CA VAL A 99 11.61 2.41 -25.71
C VAL A 99 12.13 2.31 -27.15
N PRO A 100 11.29 1.92 -28.12
CA PRO A 100 11.73 1.67 -29.50
C PRO A 100 12.33 2.90 -30.20
N SER A 101 11.84 4.10 -29.88
CA SER A 101 12.30 5.35 -30.50
C SER A 101 13.76 5.70 -30.19
N SER A 102 14.30 5.24 -29.06
CA SER A 102 15.69 5.47 -28.61
C SER A 102 16.51 4.17 -28.52
N ASP A 103 15.94 3.02 -28.92
CA ASP A 103 16.53 1.69 -28.74
C ASP A 103 17.06 1.48 -27.31
N THR A 104 16.28 1.90 -26.32
CA THR A 104 16.70 1.86 -24.92
C THR A 104 15.94 0.77 -24.19
N TYR A 105 16.66 -0.23 -23.71
CA TYR A 105 16.15 -1.23 -22.78
C TYR A 105 16.36 -0.77 -21.35
N ILE A 106 15.29 -0.76 -20.58
CA ILE A 106 15.27 -0.45 -19.15
C ILE A 106 15.12 -1.77 -18.41
N GLU A 107 16.17 -2.17 -17.72
CA GLU A 107 16.14 -3.37 -16.90
C GLU A 107 15.22 -3.16 -15.67
N LYS A 108 14.60 -4.26 -15.22
CA LYS A 108 13.84 -4.25 -13.97
C LYS A 108 14.81 -3.95 -12.82
N ASP A 109 14.52 -2.88 -12.06
CA ASP A 109 15.22 -2.56 -10.83
C ASP A 109 14.21 -2.43 -9.70
N SER A 110 14.48 -3.09 -8.57
CA SER A 110 13.55 -3.09 -7.45
C SER A 110 14.26 -3.40 -6.15
N SER A 111 13.85 -2.71 -5.09
CA SER A 111 14.20 -3.07 -3.72
C SER A 111 12.97 -3.57 -2.98
N ILE A 112 13.11 -4.71 -2.34
CA ILE A 112 12.03 -5.36 -1.57
C ILE A 112 12.11 -4.85 -0.12
N ASN A 113 10.97 -4.51 0.44
CA ASN A 113 10.82 -4.21 1.85
C ASN A 113 10.43 -5.49 2.60
N ASP A 114 11.35 -6.01 3.40
CA ASP A 114 11.17 -7.26 4.15
C ASP A 114 9.99 -7.23 5.13
N GLU A 115 9.70 -6.06 5.72
CA GLU A 115 8.58 -5.93 6.66
C GLU A 115 7.23 -6.01 5.94
N ILE A 116 7.13 -5.37 4.76
CA ILE A 116 5.91 -5.46 3.95
C ILE A 116 5.74 -6.86 3.36
N ASP A 117 6.83 -7.53 2.98
CA ASP A 117 6.78 -8.91 2.50
C ASP A 117 6.30 -9.87 3.59
N GLU A 118 6.80 -9.72 4.83
CA GLU A 118 6.31 -10.45 6.01
C GLU A 118 4.80 -10.28 6.19
N LEU A 119 4.30 -9.03 6.15
CA LEU A 119 2.87 -8.73 6.28
C LEU A 119 2.03 -9.34 5.16
N ARG A 120 2.55 -9.43 3.94
CA ARG A 120 1.86 -10.10 2.83
C ARG A 120 1.73 -11.60 3.06
N HIS A 121 2.79 -12.25 3.55
CA HIS A 121 2.75 -13.66 3.93
C HIS A 121 1.82 -13.89 5.13
N ALA A 122 1.80 -12.97 6.10
CA ALA A 122 0.85 -13.01 7.21
C ALA A 122 -0.60 -12.97 6.72
N ALA A 123 -0.91 -12.08 5.76
CA ALA A 123 -2.25 -11.96 5.19
C ALA A 123 -2.73 -13.25 4.50
N THR A 124 -1.92 -13.85 3.63
CA THR A 124 -2.27 -15.11 2.96
C THR A 124 -2.39 -16.28 3.93
N SER A 125 -1.48 -16.37 4.89
CA SER A 125 -1.53 -17.38 5.96
C SER A 125 -2.78 -17.22 6.83
N ALA A 126 -3.12 -15.99 7.21
CA ALA A 126 -4.32 -15.70 8.02
C ALA A 126 -5.60 -16.10 7.30
N LEU A 127 -5.74 -15.79 6.00
CA LEU A 127 -6.90 -16.13 5.18
C LEU A 127 -7.15 -17.63 5.05
N ILE A 128 -6.08 -18.44 5.12
CA ILE A 128 -6.20 -19.90 5.09
C ILE A 128 -6.56 -20.47 6.46
N ASN A 129 -5.94 -19.96 7.52
CA ASN A 129 -6.02 -20.56 8.85
C ASN A 129 -7.20 -20.03 9.70
N TYR A 130 -7.72 -18.85 9.42
CA TYR A 130 -8.72 -18.17 10.27
C TYR A 130 -9.95 -17.71 9.47
N LYS A 131 -11.07 -17.52 10.17
CA LYS A 131 -12.34 -17.04 9.58
C LYS A 131 -12.62 -15.58 9.88
N ASP A 132 -12.00 -15.01 10.88
CA ASP A 132 -12.18 -13.65 11.35
C ASP A 132 -10.99 -12.78 10.92
N VAL A 133 -10.85 -12.63 9.60
CA VAL A 133 -9.74 -11.93 8.96
C VAL A 133 -10.22 -10.67 8.25
N ILE A 134 -9.56 -9.57 8.51
CA ILE A 134 -9.69 -8.32 7.76
C ILE A 134 -8.35 -8.06 7.06
N VAL A 135 -8.35 -7.96 5.74
CA VAL A 135 -7.16 -7.57 4.99
C VAL A 135 -7.34 -6.18 4.43
N VAL A 136 -6.44 -5.27 4.78
CA VAL A 136 -6.36 -3.94 4.17
C VAL A 136 -5.34 -3.97 3.05
N ALA A 137 -5.78 -3.72 1.83
CA ALA A 137 -4.95 -3.86 0.65
C ALA A 137 -4.94 -2.62 -0.24
N SER A 138 -3.85 -2.45 -1.00
CA SER A 138 -3.83 -1.58 -2.17
C SER A 138 -4.24 -2.37 -3.42
N VAL A 139 -4.26 -1.71 -4.58
CA VAL A 139 -4.52 -2.37 -5.87
C VAL A 139 -3.56 -3.53 -6.19
N SER A 140 -2.49 -3.72 -5.42
CA SER A 140 -1.63 -4.90 -5.54
C SER A 140 -2.35 -6.22 -5.31
N CYS A 141 -3.51 -6.23 -4.66
CA CYS A 141 -4.33 -7.42 -4.41
C CYS A 141 -4.93 -8.04 -5.68
N ILE A 142 -5.02 -7.30 -6.79
CA ILE A 142 -5.51 -7.82 -8.08
C ILE A 142 -4.40 -8.37 -8.99
N TYR A 143 -3.12 -8.27 -8.56
CA TYR A 143 -2.00 -8.86 -9.29
C TYR A 143 -1.85 -10.33 -8.94
N GLY A 144 -1.35 -11.10 -9.94
CA GLY A 144 -1.09 -12.52 -9.74
C GLY A 144 -0.11 -12.79 -8.61
N ILE A 145 -0.53 -13.68 -7.72
CA ILE A 145 0.31 -14.36 -6.72
C ILE A 145 0.18 -15.85 -6.92
N GLY A 146 0.82 -16.75 -6.38
CA GLY A 146 0.67 -18.20 -6.65
C GLY A 146 -0.76 -18.73 -6.48
N GLU A 147 -0.98 -19.95 -6.92
CA GLU A 147 -2.25 -20.65 -6.79
C GLU A 147 -2.54 -21.02 -5.33
N LYS A 148 -3.75 -20.70 -4.85
CA LYS A 148 -4.17 -21.00 -3.46
C LYS A 148 -4.02 -22.48 -3.12
N GLU A 149 -4.51 -23.36 -4.01
CA GLU A 149 -4.49 -24.80 -3.83
C GLU A 149 -3.06 -25.36 -3.72
N GLU A 150 -2.12 -24.80 -4.49
CA GLU A 150 -0.71 -25.20 -4.40
C GLU A 150 -0.07 -24.67 -3.11
N TYR A 151 -0.42 -23.45 -2.71
CA TYR A 151 0.06 -22.88 -1.45
C TYR A 151 -0.42 -23.70 -0.26
N GLU A 152 -1.69 -24.12 -0.23
CA GLU A 152 -2.27 -24.96 0.82
C GLU A 152 -1.67 -26.38 0.85
N LYS A 153 -1.47 -27.02 -0.31
CA LYS A 153 -0.86 -28.35 -0.42
C LYS A 153 0.59 -28.40 0.07
N ASN A 154 1.32 -27.32 -0.10
CA ASN A 154 2.71 -27.22 0.30
C ASN A 154 2.90 -26.70 1.73
N MET A 155 1.84 -26.53 2.52
CA MET A 155 1.97 -26.22 3.95
C MET A 155 2.48 -27.43 4.74
N LEU A 156 3.42 -27.20 5.66
CA LEU A 156 3.85 -28.22 6.61
C LEU A 156 2.94 -28.17 7.86
N ILE A 157 2.12 -29.20 8.04
CA ILE A 157 1.26 -29.36 9.21
C ILE A 157 1.80 -30.52 10.04
N LEU A 158 2.12 -30.27 11.30
CA LEU A 158 2.62 -31.28 12.24
C LEU A 158 1.86 -31.21 13.57
N THR A 159 1.63 -32.39 14.12
CA THR A 159 1.00 -32.59 15.44
C THR A 159 1.90 -33.48 16.30
N ILE A 160 1.92 -33.24 17.60
CA ILE A 160 2.63 -34.12 18.54
C ILE A 160 2.11 -35.56 18.39
N GLY A 161 3.02 -36.51 18.20
CA GLY A 161 2.74 -37.92 17.94
C GLY A 161 2.77 -38.31 16.47
N ASP A 162 2.90 -37.36 15.53
CA ASP A 162 3.03 -37.66 14.10
C ASP A 162 4.32 -38.46 13.85
N LYS A 163 4.21 -39.53 13.06
CA LYS A 163 5.35 -40.35 12.64
C LYS A 163 5.90 -39.85 11.31
N ILE A 164 6.98 -39.13 11.36
CA ILE A 164 7.62 -38.51 10.19
C ILE A 164 9.13 -38.42 10.39
N SER A 165 9.90 -38.89 9.40
CA SER A 165 11.35 -38.83 9.48
C SER A 165 11.86 -37.36 9.35
N ARG A 166 12.97 -37.08 10.03
CA ARG A 166 13.66 -35.81 9.94
C ARG A 166 13.91 -35.38 8.48
N ASN A 167 14.46 -36.31 7.67
CA ASN A 167 14.77 -36.01 6.27
C ASN A 167 13.53 -35.63 5.45
N LYS A 168 12.38 -36.22 5.76
CA LYS A 168 11.12 -35.88 5.10
C LYS A 168 10.68 -34.44 5.44
N ILE A 169 10.80 -34.02 6.71
CA ILE A 169 10.53 -32.62 7.11
C ILE A 169 11.47 -31.66 6.38
N LEU A 170 12.77 -31.97 6.34
CA LEU A 170 13.77 -31.12 5.67
C LEU A 170 13.49 -30.98 4.18
N ASN A 171 13.12 -32.06 3.50
CA ASN A 171 12.76 -32.03 2.09
C ASN A 171 11.51 -31.17 1.85
N ILE A 172 10.47 -31.31 2.70
CA ILE A 172 9.27 -30.46 2.63
C ILE A 172 9.64 -28.98 2.80
N LEU A 173 10.49 -28.62 3.77
CA LEU A 173 10.94 -27.23 3.96
C LEU A 173 11.69 -26.70 2.74
N ILE A 174 12.55 -27.50 2.11
CA ILE A 174 13.24 -27.11 0.87
C ILE A 174 12.24 -26.93 -0.28
N ASP A 175 11.29 -27.86 -0.45
CA ASP A 175 10.25 -27.75 -1.47
C ASP A 175 9.33 -26.53 -1.21
N MET A 176 9.18 -26.11 0.05
CA MET A 176 8.52 -24.88 0.48
C MET A 176 9.39 -23.61 0.29
N THR A 177 10.56 -23.73 -0.31
CA THR A 177 11.53 -22.65 -0.55
C THR A 177 12.17 -22.03 0.71
N TYR A 178 12.19 -22.78 1.84
CA TYR A 178 13.00 -22.42 3.00
C TYR A 178 14.48 -22.72 2.76
N GLU A 179 15.34 -21.83 3.17
CA GLU A 179 16.79 -22.03 3.10
C GLU A 179 17.32 -22.61 4.41
N ARG A 180 18.25 -23.58 4.29
CA ARG A 180 18.97 -24.03 5.46
C ARG A 180 20.09 -23.07 5.79
N ASN A 181 20.00 -22.42 6.94
CA ASN A 181 21.04 -21.52 7.42
C ASN A 181 21.30 -21.76 8.91
N ASP A 182 22.43 -22.38 9.23
CA ASP A 182 22.80 -22.68 10.61
C ASP A 182 23.54 -21.52 11.30
N LEU A 183 24.01 -20.52 10.54
CA LEU A 183 24.80 -19.38 11.01
C LEU A 183 23.95 -18.11 11.14
N ASP A 184 23.35 -17.68 10.04
CA ASP A 184 22.49 -16.51 9.96
C ASP A 184 21.03 -16.96 9.93
N PHE A 185 20.43 -17.03 11.12
CA PHE A 185 19.10 -17.59 11.32
C PHE A 185 18.05 -16.48 11.32
N HIS A 186 17.45 -16.26 10.15
CA HIS A 186 16.49 -15.20 9.87
C HIS A 186 15.19 -15.76 9.25
N ARG A 187 14.24 -14.90 8.96
CA ARG A 187 12.92 -15.19 8.36
C ARG A 187 13.09 -16.01 7.06
N GLY A 188 12.31 -17.07 6.91
CA GLY A 188 12.37 -17.97 5.75
C GLY A 188 13.54 -18.97 5.78
N THR A 189 14.21 -19.13 6.94
CA THR A 189 15.28 -20.11 7.11
C THR A 189 14.92 -21.17 8.14
N PHE A 190 15.60 -22.31 8.04
CA PHE A 190 15.59 -23.35 9.06
C PHE A 190 17.01 -23.80 9.41
N ARG A 191 17.18 -24.32 10.61
CA ARG A 191 18.43 -24.93 11.06
C ARG A 191 18.17 -26.25 11.76
N VAL A 192 19.19 -27.11 11.82
CA VAL A 192 19.08 -28.46 12.42
C VAL A 192 20.17 -28.63 13.47
N ARG A 193 19.78 -28.94 14.69
CA ARG A 193 20.69 -29.20 15.81
C ARG A 193 20.27 -30.48 16.52
N GLY A 194 20.97 -31.60 16.20
CA GLY A 194 20.61 -32.93 16.73
C GLY A 194 19.20 -33.33 16.27
N ASN A 195 18.30 -33.54 17.22
CA ASN A 195 16.92 -33.93 16.99
C ASN A 195 15.97 -32.72 16.82
N ASN A 196 16.49 -31.51 16.94
CA ASN A 196 15.71 -30.29 16.86
C ASN A 196 15.78 -29.69 15.46
N ILE A 197 14.63 -29.35 14.92
CA ILE A 197 14.48 -28.54 13.70
C ILE A 197 13.90 -27.19 14.14
N ASP A 198 14.67 -26.12 14.00
CA ASP A 198 14.24 -24.76 14.28
C ASP A 198 13.90 -24.06 12.95
N ILE A 199 12.76 -23.37 12.89
CA ILE A 199 12.25 -22.69 11.69
C ILE A 199 11.88 -21.26 12.09
N ILE A 200 12.30 -20.24 11.32
CA ILE A 200 11.70 -18.91 11.41
C ILE A 200 10.69 -18.76 10.26
N PRO A 201 9.38 -18.76 10.55
CA PRO A 201 8.35 -18.66 9.54
C PRO A 201 8.44 -17.36 8.74
N VAL A 202 7.99 -17.36 7.47
CA VAL A 202 8.01 -16.18 6.62
C VAL A 202 7.00 -15.09 7.03
N ASN A 203 5.96 -15.48 7.69
CA ASN A 203 4.88 -14.63 8.18
C ASN A 203 5.10 -14.12 9.61
N GLU A 204 6.29 -14.36 10.19
CA GLU A 204 6.60 -13.96 11.57
C GLU A 204 8.11 -13.79 11.74
N LYS A 205 8.54 -12.64 12.26
CA LYS A 205 9.97 -12.28 12.40
C LYS A 205 10.49 -12.47 13.81
N VAL A 206 9.61 -12.40 14.79
CA VAL A 206 9.96 -12.30 16.22
C VAL A 206 10.00 -13.65 16.91
N SER A 207 9.36 -14.68 16.35
CA SER A 207 9.28 -16.00 16.95
C SER A 207 9.74 -17.12 16.01
N GLY A 208 10.45 -18.10 16.57
CA GLY A 208 10.83 -19.34 15.89
C GLY A 208 9.95 -20.49 16.33
N ILE A 209 9.79 -21.48 15.47
CA ILE A 209 9.14 -22.76 15.76
C ILE A 209 10.23 -23.80 15.91
N ARG A 210 10.20 -24.54 17.02
CA ARG A 210 11.06 -25.71 17.25
C ARG A 210 10.24 -26.97 17.22
N ILE A 211 10.68 -27.94 16.43
CA ILE A 211 10.13 -29.30 16.32
C ILE A 211 11.18 -30.24 16.87
N VAL A 212 10.83 -31.01 17.86
CA VAL A 212 11.70 -32.04 18.46
C VAL A 212 11.24 -33.43 18.00
N LEU A 213 12.19 -34.22 17.50
CA LEU A 213 11.92 -35.57 17.04
C LEU A 213 12.59 -36.59 17.96
N GLU A 214 11.85 -37.66 18.34
CA GLU A 214 12.37 -38.84 19.02
C GLU A 214 11.94 -40.08 18.21
N ASP A 215 12.90 -40.85 17.72
CA ASP A 215 12.67 -42.05 16.90
C ASP A 215 11.69 -41.80 15.72
N ASP A 216 11.88 -40.70 14.97
CA ASP A 216 11.00 -40.26 13.88
C ASP A 216 9.54 -39.99 14.31
N ILE A 217 9.31 -39.66 15.58
CA ILE A 217 8.03 -39.18 16.11
C ILE A 217 8.19 -37.75 16.60
N VAL A 218 7.24 -36.88 16.28
CA VAL A 218 7.19 -35.52 16.80
C VAL A 218 6.86 -35.58 18.30
N SER A 219 7.88 -35.39 19.16
CA SER A 219 7.74 -35.44 20.62
C SER A 219 7.32 -34.10 21.22
N GLU A 220 7.81 -32.97 20.67
CA GLU A 220 7.51 -31.63 21.17
C GLU A 220 7.44 -30.63 20.02
N ILE A 221 6.54 -29.65 20.16
CA ILE A 221 6.43 -28.47 19.30
C ILE A 221 6.36 -27.25 20.21
N CYS A 222 7.30 -26.32 20.05
CA CYS A 222 7.29 -25.09 20.82
C CYS A 222 7.62 -23.85 19.99
N VAL A 223 7.14 -22.69 20.47
CA VAL A 223 7.52 -21.38 19.97
C VAL A 223 8.62 -20.84 20.87
N PHE A 224 9.66 -20.28 20.29
CA PHE A 224 10.80 -19.75 21.01
C PHE A 224 11.26 -18.40 20.44
N ASP A 225 11.92 -17.60 21.26
CA ASP A 225 12.59 -16.37 20.84
C ASP A 225 13.91 -16.73 20.13
N PRO A 226 14.10 -16.38 18.86
CA PRO A 226 15.31 -16.73 18.09
C PRO A 226 16.61 -16.17 18.63
N LEU A 227 16.56 -15.01 19.33
CA LEU A 227 17.73 -14.34 19.90
C LEU A 227 18.17 -14.99 21.21
N THR A 228 17.22 -15.23 22.11
CA THR A 228 17.52 -15.76 23.45
C THR A 228 17.44 -17.28 23.53
N GLY A 229 16.74 -17.93 22.60
CA GLY A 229 16.46 -19.37 22.61
C GLY A 229 15.39 -19.78 23.63
N VAL A 230 14.79 -18.83 24.35
CA VAL A 230 13.80 -19.09 25.41
C VAL A 230 12.47 -19.53 24.78
N VAL A 231 11.96 -20.67 25.26
CA VAL A 231 10.62 -21.15 24.88
C VAL A 231 9.56 -20.25 25.47
N THR A 232 8.70 -19.69 24.63
CA THR A 232 7.62 -18.79 25.01
C THR A 232 6.27 -19.50 25.11
N GLN A 233 6.07 -20.55 24.30
CA GLN A 233 4.81 -21.30 24.26
C GLN A 233 5.02 -22.74 23.76
N ASN A 234 4.36 -23.71 24.39
CA ASN A 234 4.24 -25.07 23.87
C ASN A 234 2.95 -25.21 23.06
N LYS A 235 3.02 -25.86 21.90
CA LYS A 235 1.89 -26.10 21.00
C LYS A 235 1.66 -27.59 20.80
N LYS A 236 0.40 -27.99 20.59
CA LYS A 236 0.07 -29.38 20.23
C LYS A 236 0.25 -29.66 18.73
N SER A 237 0.05 -28.63 17.92
CA SER A 237 0.20 -28.67 16.47
C SER A 237 0.74 -27.35 15.94
N VAL A 238 1.35 -27.39 14.76
CA VAL A 238 1.85 -26.22 14.05
C VAL A 238 1.56 -26.32 12.57
N THR A 239 1.28 -25.19 11.95
CA THR A 239 1.21 -25.02 10.49
C THR A 239 2.28 -24.03 10.07
N VAL A 240 3.17 -24.45 9.19
CA VAL A 240 4.20 -23.59 8.59
C VAL A 240 3.82 -23.33 7.14
N SER A 241 3.70 -22.05 6.78
CA SER A 241 3.38 -21.63 5.41
C SER A 241 4.62 -21.63 4.52
N PRO A 242 4.48 -21.83 3.19
CA PRO A 242 5.59 -21.72 2.24
C PRO A 242 6.30 -20.37 2.30
N ALA A 243 7.62 -20.37 2.05
CA ALA A 243 8.45 -19.17 2.07
C ALA A 243 8.29 -18.29 0.81
N SER A 244 7.57 -18.75 -0.18
CA SER A 244 7.22 -18.01 -1.39
C SER A 244 5.74 -18.22 -1.71
N HIS A 245 5.10 -17.20 -2.27
CA HIS A 245 3.75 -17.34 -2.84
C HIS A 245 3.76 -18.19 -4.13
N PHE A 246 4.89 -18.25 -4.84
CA PHE A 246 5.08 -19.03 -6.06
C PHE A 246 5.76 -20.37 -5.76
N VAL A 247 5.05 -21.26 -5.11
CA VAL A 247 5.54 -22.64 -4.85
C VAL A 247 5.00 -23.57 -5.93
N THR A 248 5.86 -24.36 -6.53
CA THR A 248 5.52 -25.30 -7.59
C THR A 248 6.23 -26.65 -7.35
N SER A 249 5.52 -27.77 -7.49
CA SER A 249 6.14 -29.07 -7.37
C SER A 249 7.14 -29.34 -8.50
N LYS A 250 8.11 -30.24 -8.27
CA LYS A 250 9.12 -30.57 -9.28
C LYS A 250 8.53 -31.10 -10.58
N GLU A 251 7.46 -31.91 -10.47
CA GLU A 251 6.76 -32.45 -11.65
C GLU A 251 6.08 -31.31 -12.46
N LYS A 252 5.45 -30.36 -11.78
CA LYS A 252 4.84 -29.20 -12.44
C LYS A 252 5.89 -28.27 -13.05
N LEU A 253 7.03 -28.10 -12.39
CA LEU A 253 8.14 -27.28 -12.91
C LEU A 253 8.69 -27.86 -14.21
N GLU A 254 8.89 -29.18 -14.29
CA GLU A 254 9.35 -29.82 -15.54
C GLU A 254 8.32 -29.69 -16.66
N GLU A 255 7.04 -29.88 -16.37
CA GLU A 255 5.96 -29.64 -17.35
C GLU A 255 5.93 -28.18 -17.81
N ALA A 256 6.10 -27.23 -16.89
CA ALA A 256 6.19 -25.80 -17.22
C ALA A 256 7.38 -25.52 -18.14
N CYS A 257 8.56 -26.06 -17.85
CA CYS A 257 9.76 -25.93 -18.70
C CYS A 257 9.50 -26.47 -20.11
N ASN A 258 8.83 -27.61 -20.24
CA ASN A 258 8.47 -28.19 -21.54
C ASN A 258 7.49 -27.30 -22.32
N ARG A 259 6.51 -26.67 -21.63
CA ARG A 259 5.60 -25.69 -22.24
C ARG A 259 6.32 -24.41 -22.70
N ILE A 260 7.27 -23.92 -21.89
CA ILE A 260 8.10 -22.75 -22.23
C ILE A 260 8.96 -23.06 -23.48
N GLU A 261 9.61 -24.24 -23.53
CA GLU A 261 10.39 -24.64 -24.71
C GLU A 261 9.54 -24.73 -25.99
N LYS A 262 8.34 -25.27 -25.86
CA LYS A 262 7.42 -25.36 -26.99
C LYS A 262 7.03 -23.97 -27.51
N GLU A 263 6.62 -23.08 -26.61
CA GLU A 263 6.27 -21.71 -26.97
C GLU A 263 7.47 -20.96 -27.58
N LEU A 264 8.67 -21.15 -27.02
CA LEU A 264 9.89 -20.57 -27.56
C LEU A 264 10.13 -21.01 -29.01
N LYS A 265 10.04 -22.32 -29.29
CA LYS A 265 10.24 -22.86 -30.66
C LYS A 265 9.25 -22.26 -31.65
N GLU A 266 7.98 -22.17 -31.25
CA GLU A 266 6.93 -21.58 -32.07
C GLU A 266 7.22 -20.08 -32.34
N ARG A 267 7.54 -19.32 -31.30
CA ARG A 267 7.80 -17.87 -31.43
C ARG A 267 9.08 -17.55 -32.19
N LEU A 268 10.14 -18.33 -32.03
CA LEU A 268 11.36 -18.16 -32.85
C LEU A 268 11.10 -18.40 -34.34
N GLN A 269 10.23 -19.36 -34.70
CA GLN A 269 9.87 -19.59 -36.07
C GLN A 269 9.05 -18.42 -36.65
N GLU A 270 8.13 -17.83 -35.88
CA GLU A 270 7.37 -16.64 -36.29
C GLU A 270 8.30 -15.45 -36.53
N LEU A 271 9.21 -15.15 -35.61
CA LEU A 271 10.17 -14.04 -35.75
C LEU A 271 11.08 -14.22 -36.96
N LYS A 272 11.53 -15.45 -37.27
CA LYS A 272 12.27 -15.76 -38.49
C LYS A 272 11.46 -15.49 -39.74
N ASN A 273 10.20 -15.90 -39.77
CA ASN A 273 9.31 -15.69 -40.90
C ASN A 273 9.04 -14.18 -41.13
N GLU A 274 9.04 -13.40 -40.06
CA GLU A 274 8.91 -11.93 -40.09
C GLU A 274 10.25 -11.22 -40.39
N ASN A 275 11.35 -11.95 -40.60
CA ASN A 275 12.70 -11.43 -40.77
C ASN A 275 13.24 -10.57 -39.62
N LYS A 276 12.78 -10.85 -38.36
CA LYS A 276 13.19 -10.20 -37.12
C LYS A 276 14.30 -11.00 -36.46
N LEU A 277 15.51 -10.98 -37.07
CA LEU A 277 16.61 -11.84 -36.63
C LEU A 277 17.25 -11.41 -35.31
N ILE A 278 17.24 -10.12 -34.98
CA ILE A 278 17.78 -9.59 -33.73
C ILE A 278 16.86 -9.99 -32.56
N GLU A 279 15.56 -9.82 -32.74
CA GLU A 279 14.54 -10.20 -31.77
C GLU A 279 14.55 -11.72 -31.53
N GLU A 280 14.74 -12.49 -32.58
CA GLU A 280 14.83 -13.95 -32.51
C GLU A 280 16.06 -14.38 -31.69
N GLN A 281 17.24 -13.83 -31.97
CA GLN A 281 18.46 -14.15 -31.22
C GLN A 281 18.31 -13.77 -29.74
N ARG A 282 17.85 -12.57 -29.47
CA ARG A 282 17.65 -12.03 -28.13
C ARG A 282 16.72 -12.93 -27.29
N LEU A 283 15.57 -13.28 -27.86
CA LEU A 283 14.59 -14.13 -27.19
C LEU A 283 15.13 -15.54 -26.92
N ARG A 284 15.86 -16.11 -27.89
CA ARG A 284 16.46 -17.44 -27.77
C ARG A 284 17.49 -17.49 -26.64
N GLU A 285 18.43 -16.56 -26.62
CA GLU A 285 19.50 -16.53 -25.62
C GLU A 285 18.92 -16.37 -24.20
N ARG A 286 18.03 -15.41 -24.03
CA ARG A 286 17.41 -15.12 -22.73
C ARG A 286 16.59 -16.30 -22.23
N THR A 287 15.70 -16.84 -23.07
CA THR A 287 14.78 -17.88 -22.60
C THR A 287 15.50 -19.20 -22.34
N ASN A 288 16.54 -19.55 -23.12
CA ASN A 288 17.33 -20.76 -22.84
C ASN A 288 18.09 -20.62 -21.52
N TYR A 289 18.67 -19.46 -21.22
CA TYR A 289 19.30 -19.20 -19.95
C TYR A 289 18.31 -19.32 -18.78
N ASP A 290 17.13 -18.71 -18.92
CA ASP A 290 16.08 -18.78 -17.88
C ASP A 290 15.60 -20.23 -17.67
N LEU A 291 15.48 -21.05 -18.74
CA LEU A 291 15.13 -22.49 -18.65
C LEU A 291 16.20 -23.32 -17.92
N GLU A 292 17.48 -23.05 -18.19
CA GLU A 292 18.58 -23.72 -17.49
C GLU A 292 18.52 -23.41 -15.98
N MET A 293 18.36 -22.15 -15.62
CA MET A 293 18.23 -21.73 -14.22
C MET A 293 17.00 -22.34 -13.55
N LEU A 294 15.85 -22.38 -14.23
CA LEU A 294 14.63 -23.01 -13.68
C LEU A 294 14.80 -24.51 -13.41
N ARG A 295 15.49 -25.24 -14.30
CA ARG A 295 15.73 -26.68 -14.12
C ARG A 295 16.74 -26.98 -13.02
N GLU A 296 17.79 -26.16 -12.90
CA GLU A 296 18.85 -26.38 -11.92
C GLU A 296 18.48 -25.91 -10.52
N THR A 297 17.91 -24.71 -10.41
CA THR A 297 17.68 -24.04 -9.13
C THR A 297 16.20 -23.87 -8.76
N GLY A 298 15.28 -24.12 -9.69
CA GLY A 298 13.86 -23.84 -9.53
C GLY A 298 13.48 -22.36 -9.65
N PHE A 299 14.45 -21.49 -9.95
CA PHE A 299 14.25 -20.04 -10.00
C PHE A 299 15.05 -19.39 -11.14
N CYS A 300 14.52 -18.29 -11.71
CA CYS A 300 15.24 -17.40 -12.61
C CYS A 300 14.84 -15.94 -12.39
N ASN A 301 15.68 -15.00 -12.80
CA ASN A 301 15.36 -13.58 -12.75
C ASN A 301 14.19 -13.25 -13.68
N GLY A 302 13.10 -12.68 -13.10
CA GLY A 302 11.87 -12.41 -13.85
C GLY A 302 10.98 -13.65 -14.03
N VAL A 303 11.09 -14.63 -13.11
CA VAL A 303 10.28 -15.86 -13.08
C VAL A 303 8.79 -15.59 -13.22
N GLU A 304 8.31 -14.44 -12.76
CA GLU A 304 6.93 -14.00 -12.91
C GLU A 304 6.46 -13.92 -14.37
N ASN A 305 7.36 -13.71 -15.33
CA ASN A 305 7.01 -13.69 -16.76
C ASN A 305 6.62 -15.08 -17.30
N TYR A 306 6.96 -16.13 -16.58
CA TYR A 306 6.60 -17.51 -16.87
C TYR A 306 5.42 -18.02 -16.03
N SER A 307 4.75 -17.15 -15.24
CA SER A 307 3.68 -17.51 -14.30
C SER A 307 2.54 -18.31 -14.92
N ARG A 308 2.20 -18.08 -16.19
CA ARG A 308 1.21 -18.88 -16.93
C ARG A 308 1.61 -20.36 -17.00
N HIS A 309 2.85 -20.62 -17.38
CA HIS A 309 3.37 -21.98 -17.53
C HIS A 309 3.61 -22.63 -16.18
N LEU A 310 4.14 -21.89 -15.19
CA LEU A 310 4.37 -22.40 -13.84
C LEU A 310 3.06 -22.78 -13.12
N ALA A 311 1.97 -22.08 -13.40
CA ALA A 311 0.63 -22.42 -12.93
C ALA A 311 -0.11 -23.42 -13.83
N LEU A 312 0.50 -23.87 -14.93
CA LEU A 312 -0.09 -24.73 -15.98
C LEU A 312 -1.39 -24.16 -16.58
N ARG A 313 -1.59 -22.84 -16.56
CA ARG A 313 -2.77 -22.15 -17.10
C ARG A 313 -2.76 -22.12 -18.62
N ASP A 314 -3.95 -22.00 -19.20
CA ASP A 314 -4.13 -21.72 -20.61
C ASP A 314 -3.92 -20.24 -20.94
N ALA A 315 -3.73 -19.93 -22.24
CA ALA A 315 -3.53 -18.57 -22.69
C ALA A 315 -4.78 -17.71 -22.42
N GLY A 316 -4.57 -16.55 -21.78
CA GLY A 316 -5.65 -15.62 -21.43
C GLY A 316 -6.45 -15.99 -20.17
N GLU A 317 -6.19 -17.13 -19.54
CA GLU A 317 -6.84 -17.54 -18.30
C GLU A 317 -6.57 -16.55 -17.17
N THR A 318 -7.58 -16.36 -16.31
CA THR A 318 -7.52 -15.41 -15.20
C THR A 318 -6.45 -15.82 -14.18
N PRO A 319 -5.51 -14.94 -13.81
CA PRO A 319 -4.50 -15.27 -12.80
C PRO A 319 -5.12 -15.35 -11.40
N SER A 320 -4.59 -16.24 -10.57
CA SER A 320 -4.92 -16.28 -9.15
C SER A 320 -4.29 -15.09 -8.42
N CYS A 321 -5.06 -14.44 -7.58
CA CYS A 321 -4.66 -13.24 -6.84
C CYS A 321 -5.10 -13.32 -5.37
N LEU A 322 -4.83 -12.30 -4.56
CA LEU A 322 -5.22 -12.30 -3.15
C LEU A 322 -6.71 -12.57 -2.92
N ILE A 323 -7.58 -12.13 -3.83
CA ILE A 323 -9.04 -12.32 -3.70
C ILE A 323 -9.40 -13.81 -3.69
N ASP A 324 -8.64 -14.66 -4.38
CA ASP A 324 -8.88 -16.10 -4.44
C ASP A 324 -8.58 -16.83 -3.11
N PHE A 325 -7.81 -16.20 -2.23
CA PHE A 325 -7.55 -16.73 -0.87
C PHE A 325 -8.73 -16.50 0.07
N PHE A 326 -9.61 -15.55 -0.23
CA PHE A 326 -10.83 -15.34 0.54
C PHE A 326 -11.84 -16.48 0.32
N PRO A 327 -12.70 -16.75 1.32
CA PRO A 327 -13.89 -17.57 1.09
C PRO A 327 -14.85 -16.85 0.14
N LYS A 328 -15.68 -17.61 -0.58
CA LYS A 328 -16.64 -17.04 -1.55
C LYS A 328 -17.60 -16.01 -0.93
N ASP A 329 -17.90 -16.13 0.36
CA ASP A 329 -18.79 -15.24 1.09
C ASP A 329 -18.03 -14.17 1.90
N PHE A 330 -17.11 -13.47 1.25
CA PHE A 330 -16.42 -12.33 1.85
C PHE A 330 -17.10 -11.00 1.52
N LEU A 331 -16.81 -9.98 2.32
CA LEU A 331 -17.25 -8.61 2.09
C LEU A 331 -16.10 -7.79 1.50
N LEU A 332 -16.34 -7.12 0.38
CA LEU A 332 -15.43 -6.11 -0.16
C LEU A 332 -15.86 -4.72 0.34
N VAL A 333 -14.93 -3.96 0.88
CA VAL A 333 -15.09 -2.53 1.18
C VAL A 333 -14.09 -1.76 0.32
N VAL A 334 -14.57 -0.87 -0.53
CA VAL A 334 -13.72 -0.03 -1.38
C VAL A 334 -13.72 1.39 -0.83
N ASP A 335 -12.61 1.77 -0.20
CA ASP A 335 -12.47 3.13 0.32
C ASP A 335 -12.07 4.11 -0.78
N GLU A 336 -12.59 5.35 -0.69
CA GLU A 336 -12.49 6.38 -1.73
C GLU A 336 -12.75 5.79 -3.14
N SER A 337 -13.88 5.08 -3.26
CA SER A 337 -14.25 4.25 -4.42
C SER A 337 -14.16 4.98 -5.76
N HIS A 338 -14.52 6.26 -5.79
CA HIS A 338 -14.44 7.13 -6.97
C HIS A 338 -13.02 7.32 -7.53
N VAL A 339 -11.97 6.97 -6.77
CA VAL A 339 -10.56 6.93 -7.20
C VAL A 339 -10.09 5.49 -7.36
N THR A 340 -10.44 4.63 -6.40
CA THR A 340 -9.95 3.25 -6.31
C THR A 340 -10.45 2.39 -7.48
N LEU A 341 -11.73 2.47 -7.84
CA LEU A 341 -12.29 1.67 -8.94
C LEU A 341 -11.74 2.07 -10.32
N PRO A 342 -11.65 3.37 -10.69
CA PRO A 342 -10.95 3.76 -11.92
C PRO A 342 -9.50 3.30 -11.97
N GLN A 343 -8.79 3.27 -10.84
CA GLN A 343 -7.43 2.75 -10.77
C GLN A 343 -7.40 1.24 -11.06
N VAL A 344 -8.25 0.43 -10.42
CA VAL A 344 -8.38 -1.00 -10.71
C VAL A 344 -8.63 -1.22 -12.20
N ARG A 345 -9.55 -0.46 -12.81
CA ARG A 345 -9.88 -0.54 -14.24
C ARG A 345 -8.70 -0.20 -15.15
N GLY A 346 -7.88 0.80 -14.78
CA GLY A 346 -6.74 1.26 -15.58
C GLY A 346 -5.52 0.35 -15.54
N MET A 347 -5.35 -0.47 -14.49
CA MET A 347 -4.12 -1.25 -14.26
C MET A 347 -3.82 -2.24 -15.37
N TYR A 348 -4.82 -2.98 -15.86
CA TYR A 348 -4.65 -3.98 -16.90
C TYR A 348 -4.08 -3.40 -18.21
N ASN A 349 -4.65 -2.31 -18.70
CA ASN A 349 -4.25 -1.73 -19.98
C ASN A 349 -2.83 -1.16 -19.94
N GLY A 350 -2.45 -0.51 -18.84
CA GLY A 350 -1.11 0.03 -18.66
C GLY A 350 -0.02 -1.06 -18.63
N ASP A 351 -0.27 -2.15 -17.90
CA ASP A 351 0.65 -3.29 -17.83
C ASP A 351 0.76 -4.01 -19.18
N ARG A 352 -0.37 -4.23 -19.86
CA ARG A 352 -0.40 -4.90 -21.17
C ARG A 352 0.37 -4.14 -22.23
N MET A 353 0.21 -2.82 -22.35
CA MET A 353 0.91 -2.01 -23.36
C MET A 353 2.43 -2.11 -23.21
N ARG A 354 2.93 -2.01 -21.97
CA ARG A 354 4.35 -2.14 -21.66
C ARG A 354 4.89 -3.52 -22.04
N LYS A 355 4.22 -4.58 -21.64
CA LYS A 355 4.63 -5.96 -21.91
C LYS A 355 4.51 -6.34 -23.38
N GLN A 356 3.52 -5.80 -24.09
CA GLN A 356 3.38 -6.02 -25.53
C GLN A 356 4.64 -5.55 -26.28
N THR A 357 5.15 -4.37 -25.92
CA THR A 357 6.40 -3.87 -26.51
C THR A 357 7.58 -4.82 -26.23
N LEU A 358 7.70 -5.36 -25.02
CA LEU A 358 8.76 -6.34 -24.70
C LEU A 358 8.64 -7.63 -25.51
N VAL A 359 7.42 -8.09 -25.76
CA VAL A 359 7.14 -9.28 -26.60
C VAL A 359 7.44 -9.02 -28.07
N ASP A 360 7.01 -7.86 -28.59
CA ASP A 360 7.16 -7.50 -30.01
C ASP A 360 8.63 -7.34 -30.42
N TYR A 361 9.47 -6.91 -29.47
CA TYR A 361 10.91 -6.71 -29.66
C TYR A 361 11.81 -7.84 -29.10
N GLY A 362 11.22 -9.02 -28.83
CA GLY A 362 11.96 -10.24 -28.47
C GLY A 362 12.61 -10.25 -27.08
N PHE A 363 12.18 -9.41 -26.15
CA PHE A 363 12.67 -9.44 -24.77
C PHE A 363 11.93 -10.48 -23.90
N ARG A 364 10.67 -10.79 -24.24
CA ARG A 364 9.85 -11.74 -23.49
C ARG A 364 9.00 -12.60 -24.42
N LEU A 365 8.63 -13.80 -23.95
CA LEU A 365 7.67 -14.67 -24.62
C LEU A 365 6.26 -14.08 -24.57
N PRO A 366 5.36 -14.43 -25.51
CA PRO A 366 3.95 -14.03 -25.47
C PRO A 366 3.25 -14.37 -24.16
N SER A 367 3.61 -15.46 -23.50
CA SER A 367 3.09 -15.86 -22.18
C SER A 367 3.32 -14.83 -21.06
N ALA A 368 4.30 -13.93 -21.20
CA ALA A 368 4.51 -12.84 -20.25
C ALA A 368 3.32 -11.87 -20.16
N LEU A 369 2.46 -11.81 -21.20
CA LEU A 369 1.22 -11.04 -21.19
C LEU A 369 0.19 -11.57 -20.19
N ASP A 370 0.28 -12.85 -19.81
CA ASP A 370 -0.62 -13.50 -18.86
C ASP A 370 -0.16 -13.37 -17.39
N ASN A 371 1.03 -12.81 -17.15
CA ASN A 371 1.42 -12.27 -15.86
C ASN A 371 0.86 -10.84 -15.74
N ARG A 372 -0.36 -10.69 -15.35
CA ARG A 372 -1.12 -9.44 -15.44
C ARG A 372 -2.02 -9.24 -14.21
N PRO A 373 -2.41 -7.99 -13.91
CA PRO A 373 -3.52 -7.77 -13.00
C PRO A 373 -4.83 -8.31 -13.61
N LEU A 374 -5.84 -8.48 -12.77
CA LEU A 374 -7.19 -8.80 -13.22
C LEU A 374 -7.70 -7.73 -14.20
N LYS A 375 -8.46 -8.16 -15.20
CA LYS A 375 -9.35 -7.24 -15.91
C LYS A 375 -10.45 -6.78 -14.98
N PHE A 376 -11.07 -5.65 -15.29
CA PHE A 376 -12.11 -5.12 -14.41
C PHE A 376 -13.32 -6.05 -14.29
N GLU A 377 -13.71 -6.69 -15.39
CA GLU A 377 -14.78 -7.67 -15.43
C GLU A 377 -14.45 -8.92 -14.58
N GLU A 378 -13.21 -9.40 -14.64
CA GLU A 378 -12.73 -10.52 -13.81
C GLU A 378 -12.74 -10.15 -12.32
N PHE A 379 -12.42 -8.89 -11.99
CA PHE A 379 -12.53 -8.38 -10.63
C PHE A 379 -13.98 -8.36 -10.16
N GLU A 380 -14.93 -7.87 -10.98
CA GLU A 380 -16.37 -7.85 -10.64
C GLU A 380 -16.96 -9.26 -10.44
N GLU A 381 -16.51 -10.24 -11.21
CA GLU A 381 -16.95 -11.64 -11.11
C GLU A 381 -16.53 -12.31 -9.79
N LYS A 382 -15.34 -11.94 -9.26
CA LYS A 382 -14.82 -12.48 -8.00
C LYS A 382 -15.52 -11.90 -6.76
N ILE A 383 -16.27 -10.80 -6.89
CA ILE A 383 -16.89 -10.10 -5.75
C ILE A 383 -18.28 -10.63 -5.51
N ASN A 384 -18.53 -11.07 -4.27
CA ASN A 384 -19.85 -11.47 -3.82
C ASN A 384 -20.70 -10.26 -3.39
N GLN A 385 -20.25 -9.51 -2.38
CA GLN A 385 -20.89 -8.30 -1.87
C GLN A 385 -19.89 -7.18 -1.67
N ALA A 386 -20.25 -5.95 -2.04
CA ALA A 386 -19.40 -4.77 -1.92
C ALA A 386 -20.09 -3.58 -1.26
N ILE A 387 -19.33 -2.83 -0.47
CA ILE A 387 -19.68 -1.49 0.02
C ILE A 387 -18.67 -0.50 -0.58
N TYR A 388 -19.17 0.44 -1.35
CA TYR A 388 -18.40 1.54 -1.91
C TYR A 388 -18.47 2.74 -0.96
N VAL A 389 -17.34 3.14 -0.40
CA VAL A 389 -17.24 4.23 0.58
C VAL A 389 -16.66 5.45 -0.08
N SER A 390 -17.38 6.56 -0.08
CA SER A 390 -16.89 7.82 -0.66
C SER A 390 -17.65 9.03 -0.12
N ALA A 391 -16.97 10.18 -0.07
CA ALA A 391 -17.64 11.48 0.13
C ALA A 391 -18.27 12.00 -1.17
N THR A 392 -17.83 11.48 -2.32
CA THR A 392 -18.22 11.87 -3.68
C THR A 392 -18.24 10.66 -4.60
N PRO A 393 -19.22 9.74 -4.47
CA PRO A 393 -19.30 8.52 -5.26
C PRO A 393 -19.18 8.78 -6.77
N GLY A 394 -18.58 7.85 -7.51
CA GLY A 394 -18.47 7.88 -8.95
C GLY A 394 -19.76 7.50 -9.67
N ASP A 395 -19.79 7.71 -10.99
CA ASP A 395 -20.96 7.36 -11.79
C ASP A 395 -21.19 5.84 -11.79
N TYR A 396 -20.11 5.06 -11.84
CA TYR A 396 -20.17 3.61 -11.80
C TYR A 396 -20.89 3.09 -10.54
N GLU A 397 -20.50 3.56 -9.35
CA GLU A 397 -21.10 3.11 -8.09
C GLU A 397 -22.58 3.50 -7.99
N LEU A 398 -22.91 4.71 -8.46
CA LEU A 398 -24.28 5.21 -8.47
C LEU A 398 -25.17 4.46 -9.48
N GLU A 399 -24.66 4.15 -10.68
CA GLU A 399 -25.36 3.33 -11.67
C GLU A 399 -25.63 1.92 -11.13
N ARG A 400 -24.64 1.27 -10.49
CA ARG A 400 -24.76 -0.08 -9.91
C ARG A 400 -25.79 -0.16 -8.80
N THR A 401 -26.02 0.92 -8.08
CA THR A 401 -26.99 0.99 -6.98
C THR A 401 -28.29 1.73 -7.35
N ASN A 402 -28.53 2.00 -8.65
CA ASN A 402 -29.68 2.77 -9.13
C ASN A 402 -29.82 4.13 -8.42
N ASN A 403 -28.72 4.84 -8.23
CA ASN A 403 -28.60 6.10 -7.49
C ASN A 403 -29.08 6.04 -6.03
N LYS A 404 -29.13 4.84 -5.44
CA LYS A 404 -29.42 4.67 -4.02
C LYS A 404 -28.12 4.60 -3.22
N TYR A 405 -28.07 5.34 -2.14
CA TYR A 405 -26.92 5.37 -1.24
C TYR A 405 -27.37 5.55 0.20
N VAL A 406 -26.56 5.07 1.13
CA VAL A 406 -26.71 5.32 2.57
C VAL A 406 -25.93 6.59 2.88
N GLU A 407 -26.59 7.57 3.50
CA GLU A 407 -26.00 8.88 3.77
C GLU A 407 -25.44 8.94 5.20
N GLN A 408 -24.23 9.50 5.34
CA GLN A 408 -23.57 9.76 6.62
C GLN A 408 -22.92 11.13 6.60
N ILE A 409 -23.67 12.16 6.99
CA ILE A 409 -23.25 13.56 6.92
C ILE A 409 -22.84 14.10 8.29
N ILE A 410 -23.53 13.68 9.35
CA ILE A 410 -23.32 14.20 10.69
C ILE A 410 -21.94 13.82 11.24
N ARG A 411 -21.17 14.83 11.62
CA ARG A 411 -19.91 14.67 12.35
C ARG A 411 -20.20 14.62 13.85
N PRO A 412 -19.77 13.57 14.55
CA PRO A 412 -19.95 13.48 16.01
C PRO A 412 -19.32 14.65 16.79
N THR A 413 -18.28 15.28 16.22
CA THR A 413 -17.60 16.45 16.79
C THR A 413 -18.37 17.75 16.68
N GLY A 414 -19.47 17.76 15.94
CA GLY A 414 -20.26 18.97 15.65
C GLY A 414 -19.65 19.92 14.63
N LEU A 415 -18.47 19.60 14.06
CA LEU A 415 -17.79 20.46 13.09
C LEU A 415 -18.62 20.66 11.83
N LEU A 416 -18.75 21.91 11.41
CA LEU A 416 -19.51 22.33 10.25
C LEU A 416 -18.69 22.22 8.96
N ASP A 417 -19.36 22.04 7.83
CA ASP A 417 -18.72 22.30 6.54
C ASP A 417 -18.31 23.79 6.43
N PRO A 418 -17.18 24.10 5.75
CA PRO A 418 -16.65 25.45 5.73
C PRO A 418 -17.57 26.45 5.04
N ILE A 419 -17.41 27.71 5.38
CA ILE A 419 -18.06 28.82 4.66
C ILE A 419 -17.32 29.01 3.34
N ILE A 420 -18.07 29.09 2.24
CA ILE A 420 -17.52 29.31 0.91
C ILE A 420 -17.81 30.76 0.48
N GLU A 421 -16.76 31.49 0.12
CA GLU A 421 -16.82 32.79 -0.53
C GLU A 421 -16.30 32.69 -1.96
N VAL A 422 -16.94 33.36 -2.89
CA VAL A 422 -16.45 33.53 -4.26
C VAL A 422 -15.99 34.96 -4.43
N ARG A 423 -14.73 35.18 -4.81
CA ARG A 423 -14.12 36.48 -5.01
C ARG A 423 -13.60 36.61 -6.44
N LYS A 424 -13.46 37.85 -6.94
CA LYS A 424 -12.92 38.13 -8.27
C LYS A 424 -11.44 37.74 -8.37
N THR A 425 -10.98 37.45 -9.58
CA THR A 425 -9.58 37.16 -9.86
C THR A 425 -8.68 38.39 -9.84
N GLU A 426 -9.24 39.56 -10.10
CA GLU A 426 -8.51 40.84 -10.00
C GLU A 426 -8.10 41.11 -8.54
N GLY A 427 -6.81 41.33 -8.31
CA GLY A 427 -6.24 41.54 -6.97
C GLY A 427 -6.18 40.31 -6.09
N GLN A 428 -6.40 39.12 -6.64
CA GLN A 428 -6.46 37.85 -5.86
C GLN A 428 -5.20 37.57 -5.05
N ILE A 429 -4.02 37.94 -5.53
CA ILE A 429 -2.76 37.65 -4.82
C ILE A 429 -2.61 38.51 -3.58
N ASP A 430 -2.92 39.79 -3.66
CA ASP A 430 -2.90 40.69 -2.50
C ASP A 430 -3.95 40.26 -1.46
N ASP A 431 -5.12 39.85 -1.91
CA ASP A 431 -6.19 39.33 -1.06
C ASP A 431 -5.74 38.04 -0.34
N ILE A 432 -5.09 37.10 -1.05
CA ILE A 432 -4.52 35.87 -0.46
C ILE A 432 -3.47 36.20 0.59
N ILE A 433 -2.58 37.17 0.34
CA ILE A 433 -1.55 37.58 1.30
C ILE A 433 -2.19 38.13 2.57
N ASN A 434 -3.22 38.95 2.43
CA ASN A 434 -3.96 39.47 3.57
C ASN A 434 -4.63 38.39 4.39
N GLU A 435 -5.29 37.42 3.73
CA GLU A 435 -5.93 36.28 4.39
C GLU A 435 -4.90 35.35 5.07
N ILE A 436 -3.73 35.13 4.47
CA ILE A 436 -2.63 34.37 5.10
C ILE A 436 -2.17 35.07 6.38
N ASN A 437 -1.91 36.39 6.31
CA ASN A 437 -1.46 37.15 7.47
C ASN A 437 -2.46 37.14 8.63
N GLU A 438 -3.76 37.17 8.33
CA GLU A 438 -4.80 37.01 9.35
C GLU A 438 -4.80 35.63 10.00
N ARG A 439 -4.50 34.54 9.23
CA ARG A 439 -4.39 33.19 9.75
C ARG A 439 -3.12 32.98 10.58
N ILE A 440 -2.00 33.57 10.16
CA ILE A 440 -0.73 33.54 10.91
C ILE A 440 -0.94 34.14 12.32
N LYS A 441 -1.65 35.26 12.45
CA LYS A 441 -1.98 35.88 13.76
C LYS A 441 -2.73 34.92 14.71
N ARG A 442 -3.50 33.98 14.15
CA ARG A 442 -4.28 32.98 14.88
C ARG A 442 -3.57 31.65 15.03
N ASN A 443 -2.34 31.53 14.55
CA ASN A 443 -1.57 30.28 14.49
C ASN A 443 -2.28 29.16 13.67
N GLU A 444 -3.04 29.56 12.66
CA GLU A 444 -3.74 28.69 11.72
C GLU A 444 -2.94 28.53 10.43
N ARG A 445 -3.28 27.52 9.61
CA ARG A 445 -2.57 27.19 8.37
C ARG A 445 -3.46 27.37 7.16
N VAL A 446 -2.81 27.62 6.00
CA VAL A 446 -3.49 27.90 4.74
C VAL A 446 -3.05 26.93 3.65
N LEU A 447 -4.00 26.48 2.83
CA LEU A 447 -3.72 25.72 1.62
C LEU A 447 -4.16 26.52 0.39
N ILE A 448 -3.33 26.53 -0.65
CA ILE A 448 -3.61 27.24 -1.90
C ILE A 448 -3.53 26.27 -3.05
N THR A 449 -4.60 26.11 -3.84
CA THR A 449 -4.64 25.19 -4.97
C THR A 449 -4.53 25.94 -6.30
N THR A 450 -3.58 25.51 -7.14
CA THR A 450 -3.33 26.03 -8.49
C THR A 450 -3.68 24.97 -9.55
N LEU A 451 -3.59 25.32 -10.83
CA LEU A 451 -3.86 24.42 -11.95
C LEU A 451 -2.60 23.79 -12.56
N THR A 452 -1.45 24.45 -12.44
CA THR A 452 -0.20 24.01 -13.07
C THR A 452 0.97 24.01 -12.07
N ILE A 453 1.98 23.19 -12.33
CA ILE A 453 3.23 23.12 -11.52
C ILE A 453 3.89 24.50 -11.55
N ARG A 454 4.06 25.07 -12.74
CA ARG A 454 4.69 26.38 -12.92
C ARG A 454 4.00 27.48 -12.08
N MET A 455 2.66 27.55 -12.11
CA MET A 455 1.89 28.51 -11.32
C MET A 455 2.10 28.30 -9.81
N SER A 456 2.21 27.06 -9.37
CA SER A 456 2.49 26.71 -7.97
C SER A 456 3.88 27.21 -7.54
N GLU A 457 4.89 27.01 -8.37
CA GLU A 457 6.27 27.43 -8.11
C GLU A 457 6.42 28.96 -8.13
N GLU A 458 5.87 29.61 -9.16
CA GLU A 458 5.91 31.07 -9.29
C GLU A 458 5.21 31.75 -8.11
N LEU A 459 4.02 31.27 -7.72
CA LEU A 459 3.31 31.80 -6.55
C LEU A 459 4.08 31.56 -5.25
N THR A 460 4.68 30.40 -5.09
CA THR A 460 5.50 30.09 -3.91
C THR A 460 6.70 31.02 -3.80
N ASN A 461 7.39 31.28 -4.89
CA ASN A 461 8.53 32.21 -4.91
C ASN A 461 8.09 33.64 -4.56
N TYR A 462 6.98 34.08 -5.14
CA TYR A 462 6.44 35.41 -4.83
C TYR A 462 6.04 35.54 -3.34
N LEU A 463 5.38 34.54 -2.77
CA LEU A 463 5.03 34.54 -1.35
C LEU A 463 6.26 34.52 -0.41
N LYS A 464 7.35 33.86 -0.82
CA LYS A 464 8.63 33.90 -0.09
C LYS A 464 9.25 35.30 -0.09
N GLU A 465 9.20 36.01 -1.23
CA GLU A 465 9.66 37.40 -1.33
C GLU A 465 8.86 38.33 -0.40
N MET A 466 7.59 37.97 -0.12
CA MET A 466 6.74 38.67 0.84
C MET A 466 6.92 38.22 2.29
N ASN A 467 8.02 37.48 2.59
CA ASN A 467 8.36 36.95 3.91
C ASN A 467 7.35 35.95 4.52
N ILE A 468 6.55 35.28 3.70
CA ILE A 468 5.64 34.23 4.13
C ILE A 468 6.40 32.88 4.12
N LYS A 469 6.28 32.09 5.19
CA LYS A 469 6.87 30.75 5.28
C LYS A 469 6.02 29.78 4.47
N VAL A 470 6.40 29.54 3.23
CA VAL A 470 5.61 28.76 2.27
C VAL A 470 6.44 27.63 1.66
N ALA A 471 5.80 26.49 1.47
CA ALA A 471 6.29 25.38 0.66
C ALA A 471 5.37 25.13 -0.54
N TYR A 472 5.89 24.52 -1.60
CA TYR A 472 5.06 24.01 -2.69
C TYR A 472 5.00 22.49 -2.66
N LEU A 473 3.93 21.94 -3.25
CA LEU A 473 3.68 20.50 -3.27
C LEU A 473 3.04 20.08 -4.59
N HIS A 474 3.72 19.22 -5.36
CA HIS A 474 3.24 18.66 -6.62
C HIS A 474 3.61 17.17 -6.78
N SER A 475 3.23 16.57 -7.91
CA SER A 475 3.35 15.11 -8.16
C SER A 475 4.78 14.59 -8.23
N GLU A 476 5.77 15.43 -8.53
CA GLU A 476 7.18 15.04 -8.68
C GLU A 476 7.94 14.99 -7.35
N ILE A 477 7.34 15.53 -6.27
CA ILE A 477 7.94 15.47 -4.93
C ILE A 477 7.84 14.04 -4.37
N LYS A 478 8.97 13.52 -3.91
CA LYS A 478 9.06 12.16 -3.35
C LYS A 478 8.19 12.02 -2.09
N THR A 479 7.68 10.82 -1.84
CA THR A 479 6.74 10.54 -0.74
C THR A 479 7.26 10.97 0.63
N LEU A 480 8.53 10.70 0.95
CA LEU A 480 9.13 11.10 2.23
C LEU A 480 9.24 12.62 2.39
N GLU A 481 9.64 13.32 1.35
CA GLU A 481 9.71 14.78 1.34
C GLU A 481 8.32 15.41 1.49
N ARG A 482 7.31 14.83 0.83
CA ARG A 482 5.92 15.23 0.99
C ARG A 482 5.43 15.10 2.43
N LEU A 483 5.72 13.97 3.10
CA LEU A 483 5.36 13.77 4.50
C LEU A 483 6.05 14.79 5.40
N LYS A 484 7.30 15.12 5.13
CA LYS A 484 8.06 16.16 5.85
C LYS A 484 7.42 17.54 5.67
N ILE A 485 7.09 17.94 4.45
CA ILE A 485 6.43 19.24 4.18
C ILE A 485 5.11 19.36 4.95
N ILE A 486 4.33 18.29 5.02
CA ILE A 486 3.06 18.27 5.76
C ILE A 486 3.31 18.34 7.28
N HIS A 487 4.27 17.60 7.78
CA HIS A 487 4.69 17.68 9.19
C HIS A 487 5.14 19.11 9.53
N ASP A 488 5.93 19.74 8.67
CA ASP A 488 6.46 21.09 8.85
C ASP A 488 5.36 22.16 8.78
N LEU A 489 4.31 21.95 7.98
CA LEU A 489 3.10 22.79 8.00
C LEU A 489 2.38 22.66 9.35
N ARG A 490 2.14 21.43 9.83
CA ARG A 490 1.46 21.18 11.10
C ARG A 490 2.23 21.74 12.30
N SER A 491 3.54 21.60 12.30
CA SER A 491 4.43 22.11 13.37
C SER A 491 4.67 23.63 13.32
N GLY A 492 4.22 24.32 12.25
CA GLY A 492 4.33 25.77 12.10
C GLY A 492 5.67 26.25 11.53
N ILE A 493 6.46 25.36 10.95
CA ILE A 493 7.64 25.73 10.17
C ILE A 493 7.19 26.44 8.89
N TYR A 494 6.08 25.98 8.27
CA TYR A 494 5.39 26.66 7.19
C TYR A 494 4.05 27.20 7.66
N ASP A 495 3.66 28.37 7.12
CA ASP A 495 2.36 29.01 7.34
C ASP A 495 1.34 28.59 6.28
N CYS A 496 1.83 28.32 5.05
CA CYS A 496 0.98 27.85 3.96
C CYS A 496 1.71 26.88 3.03
N ILE A 497 0.91 26.10 2.30
CA ILE A 497 1.35 25.24 1.21
C ILE A 497 0.60 25.63 -0.05
N VAL A 498 1.34 25.80 -1.16
CA VAL A 498 0.81 25.99 -2.51
C VAL A 498 0.98 24.70 -3.30
N GLY A 499 -0.02 24.30 -4.07
CA GLY A 499 0.19 23.15 -4.95
C GLY A 499 -0.99 22.77 -5.81
N ILE A 500 -0.72 21.80 -6.67
CA ILE A 500 -1.72 21.19 -7.53
C ILE A 500 -2.23 19.95 -6.80
N ASN A 501 -3.54 19.80 -6.75
CA ASN A 501 -4.13 18.56 -6.27
C ASN A 501 -3.60 18.11 -4.88
N LEU A 502 -3.35 19.10 -4.01
CA LEU A 502 -2.71 18.96 -2.70
C LEU A 502 -3.29 17.81 -1.85
N LEU A 503 -4.50 17.36 -2.17
CA LEU A 503 -5.38 16.77 -1.18
C LEU A 503 -6.10 15.51 -1.67
N ARG A 504 -5.60 14.84 -2.72
CA ARG A 504 -6.20 13.59 -3.18
C ARG A 504 -6.12 12.46 -2.15
N GLU A 505 -5.17 12.51 -1.22
CA GLU A 505 -4.85 11.37 -0.36
C GLU A 505 -4.94 11.74 1.11
N GLY A 506 -5.98 11.29 1.79
CA GLY A 506 -6.10 11.04 3.23
C GLY A 506 -5.47 11.99 4.26
N LEU A 507 -5.04 13.20 3.87
CA LEU A 507 -4.37 14.13 4.78
C LEU A 507 -5.35 14.71 5.80
N ASP A 508 -5.07 14.45 7.05
CA ASP A 508 -5.80 14.98 8.20
C ASP A 508 -5.00 16.11 8.83
N ILE A 509 -5.31 17.36 8.44
CA ILE A 509 -4.60 18.56 8.91
C ILE A 509 -5.62 19.48 9.58
N PRO A 510 -5.93 19.28 10.87
CA PRO A 510 -6.92 20.10 11.57
C PRO A 510 -6.48 21.55 11.77
N GLU A 511 -5.20 21.85 11.62
CA GLU A 511 -4.63 23.20 11.73
C GLU A 511 -5.00 24.10 10.54
N VAL A 512 -5.47 23.51 9.42
CA VAL A 512 -5.88 24.28 8.22
C VAL A 512 -7.27 24.85 8.41
N SER A 513 -7.35 26.16 8.48
CA SER A 513 -8.60 26.92 8.59
C SER A 513 -9.02 27.61 7.29
N LEU A 514 -8.09 27.80 6.33
CA LEU A 514 -8.37 28.46 5.07
C LEU A 514 -7.87 27.65 3.88
N ILE A 515 -8.71 27.55 2.85
CA ILE A 515 -8.34 27.01 1.54
C ILE A 515 -8.64 28.06 0.48
N CYS A 516 -7.64 28.41 -0.32
CA CYS A 516 -7.77 29.29 -1.49
C CYS A 516 -7.73 28.45 -2.76
N ILE A 517 -8.75 28.58 -3.61
CA ILE A 517 -8.86 27.85 -4.89
C ILE A 517 -8.74 28.87 -6.01
N LEU A 518 -7.59 28.91 -6.67
CA LEU A 518 -7.37 29.78 -7.83
C LEU A 518 -8.01 29.17 -9.07
N ASP A 519 -8.46 30.04 -10.00
CA ASP A 519 -9.12 29.63 -11.24
C ASP A 519 -10.23 28.59 -11.01
N ALA A 520 -11.08 28.80 -10.03
CA ALA A 520 -12.10 27.86 -9.59
C ALA A 520 -13.15 27.56 -10.68
N ASN A 521 -13.38 28.48 -11.61
CA ASN A 521 -14.33 28.35 -12.72
C ASN A 521 -13.78 27.65 -13.95
N LYS A 522 -12.48 27.36 -14.02
CA LYS A 522 -11.91 26.66 -15.18
C LYS A 522 -12.42 25.24 -15.26
N GLN A 523 -12.76 24.81 -16.47
CA GLN A 523 -13.19 23.44 -16.70
C GLN A 523 -11.99 22.49 -16.70
N GLY A 524 -12.16 21.31 -16.11
CA GLY A 524 -11.15 20.25 -16.08
C GLY A 524 -11.25 19.38 -14.84
N PHE A 525 -10.48 18.30 -14.86
CA PHE A 525 -10.49 17.29 -13.81
C PHE A 525 -10.22 17.87 -12.39
N LEU A 526 -9.31 18.86 -12.27
CA LEU A 526 -8.94 19.49 -11.00
C LEU A 526 -10.01 20.46 -10.45
N ARG A 527 -10.99 20.81 -11.24
CA ARG A 527 -12.09 21.74 -10.91
C ARG A 527 -13.46 21.10 -11.17
N SER A 528 -13.51 19.76 -11.25
CA SER A 528 -14.77 19.02 -11.25
C SER A 528 -15.50 19.20 -9.91
N ASN A 529 -16.82 19.01 -9.90
CA ASN A 529 -17.64 19.05 -8.68
C ASN A 529 -17.03 18.17 -7.57
N ARG A 530 -16.66 16.91 -7.89
CA ARG A 530 -16.02 15.97 -6.95
C ARG A 530 -14.72 16.52 -6.37
N SER A 531 -13.84 17.05 -7.22
CA SER A 531 -12.57 17.63 -6.80
C SER A 531 -12.76 18.84 -5.88
N LEU A 532 -13.73 19.71 -6.21
CA LEU A 532 -14.05 20.87 -5.39
C LEU A 532 -14.60 20.46 -4.02
N ILE A 533 -15.58 19.53 -3.95
CA ILE A 533 -16.15 19.05 -2.68
C ILE A 533 -15.06 18.42 -1.80
N GLN A 534 -14.15 17.66 -2.37
CA GLN A 534 -13.04 17.07 -1.62
C GLN A 534 -12.08 18.11 -1.06
N THR A 535 -11.73 19.10 -1.88
CA THR A 535 -10.86 20.22 -1.47
C THR A 535 -11.53 21.02 -0.35
N ILE A 536 -12.79 21.39 -0.52
CA ILE A 536 -13.60 22.10 0.48
C ILE A 536 -13.64 21.30 1.80
N GLY A 537 -13.87 19.99 1.73
CA GLY A 537 -13.96 19.11 2.90
C GLY A 537 -12.71 19.05 3.77
N ARG A 538 -11.54 19.50 3.27
CA ARG A 538 -10.31 19.56 4.08
C ARG A 538 -10.35 20.67 5.12
N ALA A 539 -11.04 21.77 4.87
CA ALA A 539 -11.24 22.82 5.87
C ALA A 539 -12.35 22.48 6.89
N ALA A 540 -13.11 21.41 6.69
CA ALA A 540 -14.20 20.99 7.58
C ALA A 540 -13.72 20.35 8.92
N ARG A 541 -12.43 20.34 9.19
CA ARG A 541 -11.81 19.83 10.45
C ARG A 541 -11.46 20.93 11.42
N ASN A 542 -11.61 22.18 10.99
CA ASN A 542 -11.38 23.35 11.81
C ASN A 542 -12.72 24.08 12.02
N GLU A 543 -12.97 24.54 13.25
CA GLU A 543 -14.20 25.28 13.59
C GLU A 543 -14.34 26.61 12.81
N PHE A 544 -13.22 27.22 12.43
CA PHE A 544 -13.14 28.45 11.62
C PHE A 544 -12.94 28.15 10.13
N GLY A 545 -13.27 26.93 9.69
CA GLY A 545 -13.07 26.49 8.30
C GLY A 545 -13.70 27.44 7.28
N LYS A 546 -12.89 27.96 6.35
CA LYS A 546 -13.28 28.86 5.27
C LYS A 546 -12.65 28.43 3.95
N VAL A 547 -13.38 28.59 2.86
CA VAL A 547 -12.88 28.40 1.50
C VAL A 547 -13.13 29.63 0.67
N ILE A 548 -12.11 30.11 -0.02
CA ILE A 548 -12.23 31.23 -0.97
C ILE A 548 -11.97 30.68 -2.37
N MET A 549 -12.95 30.80 -3.23
CA MET A 549 -12.86 30.50 -4.66
C MET A 549 -12.65 31.77 -5.45
N TYR A 550 -11.51 31.87 -6.16
CA TYR A 550 -11.25 33.00 -7.04
C TYR A 550 -11.77 32.69 -8.45
N ALA A 551 -12.79 33.40 -8.86
CA ALA A 551 -13.45 33.20 -10.14
C ALA A 551 -14.27 34.46 -10.54
N ASP A 552 -14.23 34.81 -11.82
CA ASP A 552 -15.04 35.93 -12.33
C ASP A 552 -16.45 35.51 -12.76
N THR A 553 -16.62 34.18 -13.02
CA THR A 553 -17.89 33.56 -13.39
C THR A 553 -18.09 32.26 -12.62
N TYR A 554 -19.33 31.87 -12.44
CA TYR A 554 -19.65 30.59 -11.81
C TYR A 554 -19.71 29.48 -12.86
N SER A 555 -19.00 28.36 -12.61
CA SER A 555 -19.18 27.12 -13.37
C SER A 555 -20.26 26.24 -12.73
N ASP A 556 -20.81 25.29 -13.51
CA ASP A 556 -21.79 24.32 -12.98
C ASP A 556 -21.19 23.50 -11.83
N ALA A 557 -19.93 23.09 -11.96
CA ALA A 557 -19.20 22.36 -10.91
C ALA A 557 -19.08 23.19 -9.61
N MET A 558 -18.82 24.50 -9.70
CA MET A 558 -18.81 25.38 -8.53
C MET A 558 -20.20 25.48 -7.89
N ASN A 559 -21.23 25.69 -8.71
CA ASN A 559 -22.61 25.82 -8.22
C ASN A 559 -23.06 24.57 -7.45
N GLU A 560 -22.80 23.39 -8.00
CA GLU A 560 -23.10 22.12 -7.37
C GLU A 560 -22.31 21.91 -6.07
N ALA A 561 -21.01 22.18 -6.08
CA ALA A 561 -20.16 22.04 -4.89
C ALA A 561 -20.59 22.99 -3.76
N ILE A 562 -20.91 24.25 -4.09
CA ILE A 562 -21.39 25.23 -3.13
C ILE A 562 -22.75 24.81 -2.56
N LYS A 563 -23.67 24.36 -3.42
CA LYS A 563 -25.02 23.90 -3.02
C LYS A 563 -24.91 22.71 -2.06
N GLU A 564 -24.13 21.72 -2.39
CA GLU A 564 -23.94 20.51 -1.55
C GLU A 564 -23.28 20.85 -0.21
N THR A 565 -22.23 21.69 -0.21
CA THR A 565 -21.56 22.10 1.03
C THR A 565 -22.53 22.87 1.94
N LYS A 566 -23.34 23.77 1.37
CA LYS A 566 -24.38 24.49 2.13
C LYS A 566 -25.44 23.54 2.70
N ARG A 567 -25.91 22.56 1.91
CA ARG A 567 -26.86 21.54 2.38
C ARG A 567 -26.31 20.78 3.59
N ARG A 568 -25.09 20.27 3.49
CA ARG A 568 -24.42 19.54 4.59
C ARG A 568 -24.24 20.41 5.82
N ARG A 569 -23.87 21.67 5.64
CA ARG A 569 -23.69 22.62 6.74
C ARG A 569 -25.00 22.87 7.50
N VAL A 570 -26.13 23.07 6.81
CA VAL A 570 -27.45 23.29 7.43
C VAL A 570 -27.87 22.05 8.25
N ILE A 571 -27.73 20.85 7.68
CA ILE A 571 -28.06 19.60 8.38
C ILE A 571 -27.24 19.47 9.67
N GLN A 572 -25.94 19.74 9.62
CA GLN A 572 -25.08 19.68 10.80
C GLN A 572 -25.42 20.76 11.84
N GLU A 573 -25.75 21.99 11.41
CA GLU A 573 -26.16 23.08 12.31
C GLU A 573 -27.46 22.76 13.04
N GLU A 574 -28.45 22.19 12.35
CA GLU A 574 -29.70 21.74 12.95
C GLU A 574 -29.49 20.62 13.97
N TYR A 575 -28.67 19.62 13.60
CA TYR A 575 -28.30 18.55 14.52
C TYR A 575 -27.61 19.08 15.78
N ASN A 576 -26.66 20.00 15.63
CA ASN A 576 -25.93 20.60 16.76
C ASN A 576 -26.88 21.37 17.69
N LYS A 577 -27.85 22.12 17.14
CA LYS A 577 -28.85 22.84 17.92
C LYS A 577 -29.74 21.91 18.74
N ILE A 578 -30.21 20.83 18.11
CA ILE A 578 -31.11 19.85 18.77
C ILE A 578 -30.38 19.14 19.92
N HIS A 579 -29.09 18.80 19.74
CA HIS A 579 -28.32 18.02 20.70
C HIS A 579 -27.43 18.88 21.62
N GLY A 580 -27.47 20.22 21.51
CA GLY A 580 -26.66 21.13 22.32
C GLY A 580 -25.14 20.96 22.12
N ILE A 581 -24.71 20.59 20.91
CA ILE A 581 -23.30 20.35 20.59
C ILE A 581 -22.65 21.65 20.14
N THR A 582 -21.54 21.99 20.78
CA THR A 582 -20.67 23.10 20.35
C THR A 582 -19.52 22.52 19.51
N PRO A 583 -19.34 22.97 18.24
CA PRO A 583 -18.23 22.53 17.42
C PRO A 583 -16.89 22.79 18.09
N LYS A 584 -15.96 21.83 18.00
CA LYS A 584 -14.57 21.99 18.49
C LYS A 584 -13.60 21.37 17.51
N THR A 585 -12.55 22.12 17.19
CA THR A 585 -11.44 21.63 16.37
C THR A 585 -10.80 20.41 17.02
N ILE A 586 -10.54 19.37 16.21
CA ILE A 586 -9.89 18.14 16.69
C ILE A 586 -8.41 18.45 16.88
N ILE A 587 -7.89 18.24 18.09
CA ILE A 587 -6.46 18.31 18.37
C ILE A 587 -5.89 16.90 18.18
N LYS A 588 -4.96 16.75 17.25
CA LYS A 588 -4.21 15.49 17.06
C LYS A 588 -2.73 15.72 17.32
N ASP A 589 -2.12 14.81 18.08
CA ASP A 589 -0.69 14.83 18.29
C ASP A 589 0.06 14.78 16.94
N ILE A 590 1.08 15.60 16.81
CA ILE A 590 1.98 15.60 15.66
C ILE A 590 2.97 14.47 15.91
N LYS A 591 2.70 13.30 15.33
CA LYS A 591 3.65 12.18 15.39
C LYS A 591 4.88 12.54 14.56
N GLU A 592 6.06 12.33 15.12
CA GLU A 592 7.31 12.43 14.36
C GLU A 592 7.20 11.51 13.15
N VAL A 593 7.51 12.04 11.97
CA VAL A 593 7.70 11.22 10.77
C VAL A 593 8.95 10.40 11.04
N VAL A 594 8.78 9.12 11.32
CA VAL A 594 9.90 8.17 11.34
C VAL A 594 10.36 8.06 9.89
N THR A 595 11.21 8.98 9.48
CA THR A 595 12.09 8.77 8.35
C THR A 595 13.07 7.72 8.83
N ASN A 596 13.10 6.56 8.19
CA ASN A 596 14.26 5.67 8.19
C ASN A 596 15.43 6.29 7.38
N GLU A 597 15.58 7.59 7.44
CA GLU A 597 16.90 8.14 7.46
C GLU A 597 17.44 7.70 8.84
N VAL A 598 18.40 6.79 8.83
CA VAL A 598 19.53 6.91 9.74
C VAL A 598 19.94 8.38 9.61
N THR A 599 19.22 9.26 10.27
CA THR A 599 19.79 10.49 10.73
C THR A 599 20.89 9.98 11.67
N ASN A 600 22.08 9.84 11.11
CA ASN A 600 23.22 10.36 11.80
C ASN A 600 22.75 11.71 12.40
N LYS A 601 22.08 11.67 13.55
CA LYS A 601 22.24 12.71 14.53
C LYS A 601 23.75 12.74 14.64
N LYS A 602 24.37 13.63 13.90
CA LYS A 602 25.67 14.16 14.23
C LYS A 602 25.44 14.74 15.64
N LYS A 603 25.49 13.86 16.66
CA LYS A 603 26.02 14.29 17.95
C LYS A 603 27.25 15.05 17.51
N LYS A 604 27.32 16.32 17.82
CA LYS A 604 28.57 17.06 17.70
C LYS A 604 29.54 16.27 18.55
N VAL A 605 30.20 15.30 17.92
CA VAL A 605 31.29 14.53 18.51
C VAL A 605 32.28 15.59 18.90
N SER A 606 32.65 15.66 20.16
CA SER A 606 33.63 16.65 20.62
C SER A 606 34.90 16.45 19.80
N LYS A 607 35.67 17.50 19.61
CA LYS A 607 36.95 17.39 18.87
C LYS A 607 37.82 16.24 19.41
N LYS A 608 37.74 15.93 20.69
CA LYS A 608 38.47 14.87 21.36
C LYS A 608 37.95 13.47 20.99
N GLU A 609 36.65 13.27 21.00
CA GLU A 609 36.03 12.01 20.58
C GLU A 609 36.23 11.72 19.09
N LYS A 610 36.24 12.76 18.23
CA LYS A 610 36.55 12.63 16.81
C LYS A 610 38.00 12.16 16.55
N VAL A 611 38.97 12.63 17.34
CA VAL A 611 40.38 12.21 17.26
C VAL A 611 40.51 10.75 17.72
N GLU A 612 39.92 10.37 18.85
CA GLU A 612 39.96 8.99 19.37
C GLU A 612 39.30 8.01 18.39
N MET A 613 38.21 8.42 17.71
CA MET A 613 37.53 7.60 16.71
C MET A 613 38.36 7.43 15.43
N LEU A 614 39.08 8.47 14.99
CA LEU A 614 39.99 8.40 13.85
C LEU A 614 41.20 7.51 14.15
N GLU A 615 41.79 7.58 15.35
CA GLU A 615 42.89 6.71 15.77
C GLU A 615 42.44 5.23 15.83
N THR A 616 41.24 4.96 16.32
CA THR A 616 40.68 3.59 16.37
C THR A 616 40.48 3.04 14.97
N LEU A 617 39.84 3.82 14.07
CA LEU A 617 39.64 3.43 12.66
C LEU A 617 40.94 3.19 11.92
N GLU A 618 41.96 4.03 12.14
CA GLU A 618 43.27 3.84 11.52
C GLU A 618 43.96 2.55 11.98
N LYS A 619 43.82 2.20 13.26
CA LYS A 619 44.33 0.96 13.83
C LYS A 619 43.61 -0.26 13.25
N GLU A 620 42.29 -0.27 13.25
CA GLU A 620 41.48 -1.35 12.68
C GLU A 620 41.72 -1.55 11.17
N MET A 621 41.88 -0.46 10.44
CA MET A 621 42.23 -0.48 9.01
C MET A 621 43.61 -1.15 8.77
N ARG A 622 44.59 -0.85 9.61
CA ARG A 622 45.93 -1.48 9.53
C ARG A 622 45.89 -2.95 9.92
N GLU A 623 45.07 -3.32 10.91
CA GLU A 623 44.89 -4.71 11.33
C GLU A 623 44.19 -5.53 10.24
N ALA A 624 43.14 -4.98 9.60
CA ALA A 624 42.46 -5.61 8.46
C ALA A 624 43.39 -5.79 7.26
N ALA A 625 44.20 -4.77 6.94
CA ALA A 625 45.21 -4.86 5.87
C ALA A 625 46.31 -5.91 6.18
N ALA A 626 46.77 -6.01 7.42
CA ALA A 626 47.73 -7.02 7.86
C ALA A 626 47.16 -8.44 7.81
N ALA A 627 45.84 -8.60 8.04
CA ALA A 627 45.10 -9.85 7.91
C ALA A 627 44.75 -10.20 6.44
N MET A 628 45.15 -9.37 5.46
CA MET A 628 44.81 -9.48 4.02
C MET A 628 43.31 -9.39 3.72
N ASP A 629 42.52 -8.82 4.65
CA ASP A 629 41.10 -8.53 4.45
C ASP A 629 40.97 -7.15 3.79
N PHE A 630 41.19 -7.12 2.47
CA PHE A 630 41.21 -5.87 1.72
C PHE A 630 39.85 -5.21 1.55
N GLU A 631 38.74 -5.98 1.58
CA GLU A 631 37.39 -5.42 1.55
C GLU A 631 37.09 -4.62 2.82
N LYS A 632 37.35 -5.21 3.97
CA LYS A 632 37.19 -4.54 5.27
C LYS A 632 38.14 -3.35 5.44
N ALA A 633 39.38 -3.46 4.96
CA ALA A 633 40.31 -2.36 4.98
C ALA A 633 39.87 -1.18 4.09
N MET A 634 39.20 -1.44 2.97
CA MET A 634 38.62 -0.41 2.09
C MET A 634 37.40 0.27 2.74
N GLU A 635 36.48 -0.47 3.32
CA GLU A 635 35.32 0.09 4.03
C GLU A 635 35.77 1.00 5.19
N LEU A 636 36.71 0.55 6.02
CA LEU A 636 37.23 1.33 7.13
C LEU A 636 37.97 2.59 6.66
N ARG A 637 38.66 2.52 5.51
CA ARG A 637 39.31 3.67 4.87
C ARG A 637 38.30 4.71 4.42
N ASP A 638 37.22 4.30 3.80
CA ASP A 638 36.19 5.20 3.29
C ASP A 638 35.47 5.92 4.44
N ILE A 639 35.18 5.21 5.54
CA ILE A 639 34.65 5.78 6.78
C ILE A 639 35.65 6.76 7.41
N TYR A 640 36.96 6.43 7.40
CA TYR A 640 38.02 7.31 7.92
C TYR A 640 38.09 8.63 7.15
N PHE A 641 38.03 8.58 5.81
CA PHE A 641 38.08 9.79 4.97
C PHE A 641 36.78 10.63 5.12
N GLU A 642 35.64 10.02 5.23
CA GLU A 642 34.35 10.72 5.47
C GLU A 642 34.39 11.45 6.84
N LEU A 643 34.85 10.81 7.89
CA LEU A 643 35.03 11.42 9.20
C LEU A 643 36.09 12.51 9.20
N LYS A 644 37.16 12.39 8.40
CA LYS A 644 38.21 13.39 8.30
C LYS A 644 37.78 14.61 7.49
N GLY A 645 36.77 14.47 6.63
CA GLY A 645 36.19 15.55 5.82
C GLY A 645 37.04 15.82 4.54
N ILE A 646 37.61 14.78 3.97
CA ILE A 646 38.36 14.80 2.69
C ILE A 646 37.57 13.99 1.66
#